data_310918756f6843ca94e86f0a842c85f1
#
_entry.id   310918756f6843ca94e86f0a842c85f1
#
_cell.length_a   1.000
_cell.length_b   1.000
_cell.length_c   1.000
_cell.angle_alpha   90.00
_cell.angle_beta   90.00
_cell.angle_gamma   90.00
#
_symmetry.space_group_name_H-M   'P 1'
#
loop_
_entity.id
_entity.type
_entity.pdbx_description
1 polymer ?
#
loop_
_entity_poly.entity_id
_entity_poly.type
_entity_poly.pdbx_seq_one_letter_code
_entity_poly.pdbx_strand_id
1 'polypeptide(L)'
;MTRNDLSTEQQDLVRLALEGKNVLCDACIGSGKTSTINVLCNEFDSSKQILYLTYNRLLKLDAQQKILNNNVTVQNYHGFASKMLYRYGIKDVGQGEQISRLLEGHIPVGHYDVLIIDEYQDINEEISKMLEYVKDSNPCMQIIAVGDMKQKIYDHTSLDIWDFINKFLGKHTQVNFTQCFRLSHDLAGRLGMIWDKNINGVNAHCDVKTMTKEEVIDYLDSVNPKDVLCLGARTGPMVTVLNALEERPGNLYDKNHVYASIKDNDGDKCVAPGPDVGIFTTYDGSKGMERPICVVFDFTEFYWGTRMHMPMVRYEILRNLFCVAASRGKEEVIFVEPEKDKDFLLSDKTLMTPVKTHIEANPKFDISEMFDFKFDEDVNACYDLIKISPVFRKDVHPIEVKHSDAMIDLAPCIGIYQQANFFDYYDIDNAIAYYMYMHKDKKMAMPQSWKSVEQKVLFLTMLMTSQDRYVKQVELPIITKEQESQINKRLSVLFSPDENVQERCELNAFVDEKGISKVVLSGMADVVKDKTVYLLKFVSALSHRHFLQCASYMLATGLQKGVIWNIYDNKLYNVEIPDRDAFLNAVVKCVTKGVYDKVYKFVLEKDYTQNLDTILDQIMTDDSLPEFDTGGNVKEEKSQDEGISIIKQGEQYVILDAANRESVDGCAANGYDSILAACEAYVRMNKKKAEETTSKKELLSNIEDWLDNHAEFERQMARISIEINRGIGPYASYSTFSTYVVRKMLKDWGLVINFSERQLLKVWKEREKKRPKPEPTRSVEDVLQEMGFAESSTPPAEVHTPAPAAPAYRVIRSSRLSKPGDVRYIVVEEESSNVLDDANGYGYKSMQAAHKGYAYKRRNGGNFSAQPKKEKAPNLTLQGEQLTFGGV
;
A
#
# COMPACT_ATOMS: atom_id res chain seq x y z
N MET A 1 42.77 10.84 -6.92
CA MET A 1 42.88 9.40 -6.66
C MET A 1 43.28 8.70 -7.92
N THR A 2 44.30 7.91 -7.87
CA THR A 2 44.87 7.14 -8.99
C THR A 2 44.70 5.64 -8.72
N ARG A 3 45.02 4.79 -9.70
CA ARG A 3 44.94 3.34 -9.55
C ARG A 3 45.80 2.81 -8.37
N ASN A 4 46.93 3.47 -8.12
CA ASN A 4 47.83 3.06 -7.02
C ASN A 4 47.25 3.34 -5.62
N ASP A 5 46.26 4.23 -5.52
CA ASP A 5 45.57 4.55 -4.26
C ASP A 5 44.45 3.54 -3.97
N LEU A 6 44.14 2.64 -4.91
CA LEU A 6 43.08 1.64 -4.77
C LEU A 6 43.56 0.40 -4.00
N SER A 7 42.65 -0.28 -3.29
CA SER A 7 42.92 -1.58 -2.71
C SER A 7 43.15 -2.66 -3.79
N THR A 8 43.70 -3.79 -3.41
CA THR A 8 43.90 -4.92 -4.30
C THR A 8 42.62 -5.36 -5.01
N GLU A 9 41.51 -5.47 -4.23
CA GLU A 9 40.20 -5.84 -4.77
C GLU A 9 39.69 -4.82 -5.81
N GLN A 10 39.88 -3.55 -5.53
CA GLN A 10 39.51 -2.47 -6.45
C GLN A 10 40.38 -2.45 -7.70
N GLN A 11 41.70 -2.69 -7.57
CA GLN A 11 42.62 -2.81 -8.68
C GLN A 11 42.30 -4.01 -9.59
N ASP A 12 41.85 -5.12 -9.01
CA ASP A 12 41.41 -6.30 -9.75
C ASP A 12 40.19 -5.98 -10.64
N LEU A 13 39.20 -5.25 -10.11
CA LEU A 13 38.07 -4.80 -10.92
C LEU A 13 38.54 -3.96 -12.08
N VAL A 14 39.41 -2.95 -11.85
CA VAL A 14 39.94 -2.07 -12.89
C VAL A 14 40.69 -2.89 -13.93
N ARG A 15 41.56 -3.81 -13.51
CA ARG A 15 42.32 -4.69 -14.42
C ARG A 15 41.41 -5.52 -15.31
N LEU A 16 40.43 -6.23 -14.72
CA LEU A 16 39.48 -7.09 -15.46
C LEU A 16 38.65 -6.27 -16.47
N ALA A 17 38.20 -5.09 -16.05
CA ALA A 17 37.44 -4.18 -16.92
C ALA A 17 38.31 -3.70 -18.12
N LEU A 18 39.56 -3.33 -17.89
CA LEU A 18 40.49 -2.93 -18.97
C LEU A 18 40.88 -4.10 -19.89
N GLU A 19 40.79 -5.34 -19.38
CA GLU A 19 40.95 -6.56 -20.22
C GLU A 19 39.73 -6.81 -21.13
N GLY A 20 38.67 -5.99 -21.06
CA GLY A 20 37.47 -6.14 -21.87
C GLY A 20 36.48 -7.18 -21.36
N LYS A 21 36.59 -7.63 -20.09
CA LYS A 21 35.67 -8.60 -19.48
C LYS A 21 34.42 -7.91 -18.93
N ASN A 22 33.27 -8.58 -19.01
CA ASN A 22 32.12 -8.18 -18.22
C ASN A 22 32.42 -8.48 -16.75
N VAL A 23 32.09 -7.55 -15.86
CA VAL A 23 32.40 -7.66 -14.43
C VAL A 23 31.14 -7.41 -13.58
N LEU A 24 30.86 -8.33 -12.67
CA LEU A 24 29.89 -8.14 -11.59
C LEU A 24 30.65 -7.91 -10.29
N CYS A 25 30.51 -6.72 -9.73
CA CYS A 25 31.10 -6.42 -8.42
C CYS A 25 30.05 -6.42 -7.34
N ASP A 26 30.12 -7.42 -6.43
CA ASP A 26 29.38 -7.41 -5.17
C ASP A 26 30.23 -6.70 -4.12
N ALA A 27 29.89 -5.47 -3.80
CA ALA A 27 30.69 -4.60 -2.97
C ALA A 27 30.05 -4.36 -1.61
N CYS A 28 30.80 -4.40 -0.52
CA CYS A 28 30.25 -4.05 0.77
C CYS A 28 30.04 -2.55 0.94
N ILE A 29 29.33 -2.19 1.99
CA ILE A 29 29.10 -0.78 2.33
C ILE A 29 30.43 -0.06 2.61
N GLY A 30 30.56 1.18 2.16
CA GLY A 30 31.77 1.99 2.38
C GLY A 30 33.04 1.47 1.70
N SER A 31 32.94 0.56 0.73
CA SER A 31 34.09 -0.05 0.04
C SER A 31 34.66 0.81 -1.09
N GLY A 32 34.19 2.04 -1.30
CA GLY A 32 34.71 2.94 -2.33
C GLY A 32 34.28 2.61 -3.76
N LYS A 33 33.11 1.99 -3.95
CA LYS A 33 32.51 1.68 -5.27
C LYS A 33 32.66 2.81 -6.28
N THR A 34 32.06 3.95 -5.98
CA THR A 34 32.05 5.12 -6.87
C THR A 34 33.45 5.67 -7.13
N SER A 35 34.34 5.66 -6.13
CA SER A 35 35.74 6.06 -6.29
C SER A 35 36.49 5.16 -7.27
N THR A 36 36.27 3.85 -7.18
CA THR A 36 36.85 2.87 -8.11
C THR A 36 36.32 3.05 -9.52
N ILE A 37 35.02 3.29 -9.70
CA ILE A 37 34.42 3.58 -11.02
C ILE A 37 35.03 4.88 -11.61
N ASN A 38 35.17 5.93 -10.80
CA ASN A 38 35.77 7.18 -11.28
C ASN A 38 37.22 7.00 -11.78
N VAL A 39 38.03 6.22 -11.06
CA VAL A 39 39.40 5.87 -11.52
C VAL A 39 39.34 5.03 -12.79
N LEU A 40 38.48 4.01 -12.86
CA LEU A 40 38.30 3.17 -14.04
C LEU A 40 37.92 3.99 -15.27
N CYS A 41 36.98 4.93 -15.14
CA CYS A 41 36.54 5.81 -16.22
C CYS A 41 37.67 6.68 -16.74
N ASN A 42 38.63 7.09 -15.92
CA ASN A 42 39.77 7.87 -16.31
C ASN A 42 40.91 7.02 -16.95
N GLU A 43 40.89 5.70 -16.77
CA GLU A 43 41.89 4.79 -17.30
C GLU A 43 41.50 4.13 -18.64
N PHE A 44 40.23 4.20 -19.02
CA PHE A 44 39.82 3.70 -20.33
C PHE A 44 40.44 4.51 -21.48
N ASP A 45 40.77 3.81 -22.57
CA ASP A 45 41.21 4.44 -23.79
C ASP A 45 40.19 5.47 -24.31
N SER A 46 40.68 6.64 -24.75
CA SER A 46 39.82 7.74 -25.22
C SER A 46 39.02 7.43 -26.49
N SER A 47 39.36 6.37 -27.20
CA SER A 47 38.62 5.89 -28.39
C SER A 47 37.31 5.19 -28.01
N LYS A 48 37.17 4.71 -26.78
CA LYS A 48 35.98 3.99 -26.32
C LYS A 48 34.89 4.95 -25.83
N GLN A 49 33.67 4.75 -26.29
CA GLN A 49 32.51 5.49 -25.80
C GLN A 49 31.92 4.79 -24.58
N ILE A 50 31.88 5.46 -23.45
CA ILE A 50 31.50 4.90 -22.18
C ILE A 50 30.19 5.54 -21.71
N LEU A 51 29.18 4.70 -21.37
CA LEU A 51 27.97 5.10 -20.70
C LEU A 51 28.04 4.69 -19.23
N TYR A 52 28.10 5.66 -18.34
CA TYR A 52 28.05 5.45 -16.89
C TYR A 52 26.68 5.87 -16.36
N LEU A 53 25.90 4.89 -15.92
CA LEU A 53 24.57 5.08 -15.34
C LEU A 53 24.63 4.89 -13.83
N THR A 54 24.08 5.85 -13.12
CA THR A 54 23.94 5.84 -11.65
C THR A 54 22.49 6.14 -11.22
N TYR A 55 22.11 5.73 -10.02
CA TYR A 55 20.72 5.85 -9.57
C TYR A 55 20.31 7.30 -9.32
N ASN A 56 21.09 8.10 -8.60
CA ASN A 56 20.64 9.39 -8.13
C ASN A 56 21.44 10.58 -8.75
N ARG A 57 20.83 11.77 -8.59
CA ARG A 57 21.39 13.02 -9.14
C ARG A 57 22.71 13.43 -8.48
N LEU A 58 22.85 13.21 -7.16
CA LEU A 58 24.04 13.64 -6.42
C LEU A 58 25.28 12.84 -6.84
N LEU A 59 25.15 11.51 -6.94
CA LEU A 59 26.21 10.64 -7.43
C LEU A 59 26.62 11.00 -8.86
N LYS A 60 25.67 11.32 -9.74
CA LYS A 60 25.94 11.79 -11.09
C LYS A 60 26.79 13.07 -11.09
N LEU A 61 26.43 14.08 -10.27
CA LEU A 61 27.15 15.34 -10.22
C LEU A 61 28.58 15.16 -9.65
N ASP A 62 28.73 14.34 -8.62
CA ASP A 62 30.04 14.00 -8.06
C ASP A 62 30.94 13.29 -9.10
N ALA A 63 30.40 12.31 -9.80
CA ALA A 63 31.11 11.61 -10.86
C ALA A 63 31.51 12.54 -12.02
N GLN A 64 30.62 13.44 -12.46
CA GLN A 64 30.90 14.43 -13.49
C GLN A 64 32.04 15.39 -13.12
N GLN A 65 32.23 15.70 -11.84
CA GLN A 65 33.36 16.52 -11.40
C GLN A 65 34.68 15.78 -11.33
N LYS A 66 34.66 14.47 -11.07
CA LYS A 66 35.86 13.64 -10.85
C LYS A 66 36.34 12.91 -12.08
N ILE A 67 35.49 12.68 -13.07
CA ILE A 67 35.83 12.04 -14.32
C ILE A 67 36.31 13.09 -15.31
N LEU A 68 37.54 12.95 -15.76
CA LEU A 68 38.22 13.90 -16.66
C LEU A 68 38.11 13.50 -18.13
N ASN A 69 37.85 12.25 -18.43
CA ASN A 69 37.74 11.73 -19.80
C ASN A 69 36.43 12.21 -20.46
N ASN A 70 36.57 12.88 -21.61
CA ASN A 70 35.44 13.44 -22.37
C ASN A 70 34.61 12.38 -23.11
N ASN A 71 35.10 11.15 -23.25
CA ASN A 71 34.42 10.01 -23.85
C ASN A 71 33.47 9.30 -22.91
N VAL A 72 33.33 9.76 -21.64
CA VAL A 72 32.42 9.21 -20.64
C VAL A 72 31.15 10.05 -20.56
N THR A 73 30.03 9.43 -20.84
CA THR A 73 28.70 10.02 -20.63
C THR A 73 28.15 9.57 -19.26
N VAL A 74 28.20 10.45 -18.25
CA VAL A 74 27.65 10.18 -16.91
C VAL A 74 26.23 10.70 -16.83
N GLN A 75 25.26 9.82 -16.55
CA GLN A 75 23.85 10.16 -16.37
C GLN A 75 23.21 9.32 -15.26
N ASN A 76 22.08 9.80 -14.72
CA ASN A 76 21.15 8.91 -14.06
C ASN A 76 20.15 8.35 -15.09
N TYR A 77 19.44 7.28 -14.77
CA TYR A 77 18.58 6.55 -15.72
C TYR A 77 17.57 7.46 -16.43
N HIS A 78 16.74 8.18 -15.69
CA HIS A 78 15.75 9.11 -16.26
C HIS A 78 16.39 10.27 -17.02
N GLY A 79 17.53 10.78 -16.53
CA GLY A 79 18.30 11.83 -17.22
C GLY A 79 18.91 11.35 -18.55
N PHE A 80 19.28 10.09 -18.65
CA PHE A 80 19.71 9.48 -19.90
C PHE A 80 18.55 9.41 -20.89
N ALA A 81 17.39 8.88 -20.47
CA ALA A 81 16.20 8.83 -21.30
C ALA A 81 15.77 10.24 -21.77
N SER A 82 15.71 11.21 -20.87
CA SER A 82 15.42 12.62 -21.22
C SER A 82 16.38 13.19 -22.24
N LYS A 83 17.68 12.93 -22.08
CA LYS A 83 18.71 13.40 -23.03
C LYS A 83 18.52 12.80 -24.40
N MET A 84 18.11 11.53 -24.48
CA MET A 84 17.84 10.89 -25.78
C MET A 84 16.60 11.49 -26.42
N LEU A 85 15.49 11.58 -25.68
CA LEU A 85 14.26 12.20 -26.15
C LEU A 85 14.48 13.63 -26.69
N TYR A 86 15.20 14.45 -25.91
CA TYR A 86 15.52 15.83 -26.32
C TYR A 86 16.32 15.93 -27.63
N ARG A 87 17.27 15.00 -27.84
CA ARG A 87 18.04 14.94 -29.10
C ARG A 87 17.17 14.70 -30.34
N TYR A 88 16.06 13.99 -30.17
CA TYR A 88 15.10 13.73 -31.23
C TYR A 88 13.92 14.69 -31.24
N GLY A 89 14.03 15.82 -30.51
CA GLY A 89 13.06 16.91 -30.53
C GLY A 89 11.81 16.66 -29.69
N ILE A 90 11.78 15.58 -28.91
CA ILE A 90 10.68 15.26 -27.99
C ILE A 90 10.94 16.03 -26.70
N LYS A 91 10.10 17.05 -26.47
CA LYS A 91 10.13 17.95 -25.32
C LYS A 91 8.83 17.76 -24.52
N ASP A 92 8.81 18.26 -23.33
CA ASP A 92 7.62 18.27 -22.46
C ASP A 92 7.10 16.86 -22.10
N VAL A 93 8.02 15.93 -21.85
CA VAL A 93 7.68 14.60 -21.29
C VAL A 93 7.46 14.73 -19.80
N GLY A 94 6.38 14.15 -19.31
CA GLY A 94 6.01 14.15 -17.89
C GLY A 94 7.10 13.58 -16.99
N GLN A 95 7.10 13.99 -15.72
CA GLN A 95 8.05 13.44 -14.75
C GLN A 95 7.71 11.96 -14.50
N GLY A 96 8.71 11.09 -14.67
CA GLY A 96 8.55 9.64 -14.58
C GLY A 96 8.27 8.93 -15.92
N GLU A 97 7.86 9.64 -16.98
CA GLU A 97 7.53 9.05 -18.28
C GLU A 97 8.73 8.93 -19.26
N GLN A 98 9.91 9.37 -18.86
CA GLN A 98 11.04 9.51 -19.80
C GLN A 98 11.49 8.15 -20.36
N ILE A 99 11.54 7.13 -19.52
CA ILE A 99 11.99 5.79 -19.92
C ILE A 99 10.93 5.12 -20.78
N SER A 100 9.68 5.13 -20.37
CA SER A 100 8.57 4.57 -21.15
C SER A 100 8.45 5.21 -22.51
N ARG A 101 8.54 6.54 -22.61
CA ARG A 101 8.55 7.27 -23.89
C ARG A 101 9.73 6.95 -24.79
N LEU A 102 10.91 6.73 -24.17
CA LEU A 102 12.10 6.30 -24.94
C LEU A 102 11.88 4.91 -25.55
N LEU A 103 11.31 3.99 -24.79
CA LEU A 103 11.05 2.62 -25.21
C LEU A 103 9.93 2.56 -26.25
N GLU A 104 8.78 3.17 -26.00
CA GLU A 104 7.62 3.21 -26.91
C GLU A 104 7.97 3.88 -28.25
N GLY A 105 8.74 4.97 -28.20
CA GLY A 105 9.19 5.69 -29.38
C GLY A 105 10.34 5.02 -30.13
N HIS A 106 10.88 3.91 -29.63
CA HIS A 106 12.07 3.25 -30.18
C HIS A 106 13.20 4.24 -30.46
N ILE A 107 13.42 5.19 -29.54
CA ILE A 107 14.36 6.29 -29.74
C ILE A 107 15.80 5.77 -29.72
N PRO A 108 16.63 6.00 -30.79
CA PRO A 108 17.99 5.52 -30.82
C PRO A 108 18.84 6.04 -29.66
N VAL A 109 19.55 5.14 -28.98
CA VAL A 109 20.32 5.47 -27.77
C VAL A 109 21.79 5.86 -28.06
N GLY A 110 22.25 5.68 -29.27
CA GLY A 110 23.64 5.93 -29.68
C GLY A 110 24.54 4.71 -29.49
N HIS A 111 25.82 4.87 -29.90
CA HIS A 111 26.82 3.81 -29.79
C HIS A 111 27.61 3.94 -28.48
N TYR A 112 27.78 2.84 -27.76
CA TYR A 112 28.63 2.72 -26.58
C TYR A 112 29.40 1.41 -26.59
N ASP A 113 30.70 1.51 -26.27
CA ASP A 113 31.60 0.34 -26.15
C ASP A 113 31.54 -0.26 -24.75
N VAL A 114 31.24 0.56 -23.74
CA VAL A 114 31.20 0.15 -22.34
C VAL A 114 29.99 0.74 -21.64
N LEU A 115 29.28 -0.10 -20.91
CA LEU A 115 28.22 0.30 -19.97
C LEU A 115 28.68 0.04 -18.54
N ILE A 116 28.65 1.07 -17.70
CA ILE A 116 28.89 0.97 -16.25
C ILE A 116 27.58 1.24 -15.53
N ILE A 117 27.18 0.30 -14.69
CA ILE A 117 25.98 0.38 -13.84
C ILE A 117 26.44 0.49 -12.40
N ASP A 118 26.14 1.61 -11.75
CA ASP A 118 26.40 1.82 -10.33
C ASP A 118 25.10 1.64 -9.51
N GLU A 119 25.23 1.05 -8.34
CA GLU A 119 24.11 0.73 -7.42
C GLU A 119 23.05 -0.15 -8.09
N TYR A 120 23.45 -1.28 -8.71
CA TYR A 120 22.53 -2.17 -9.44
C TYR A 120 21.37 -2.70 -8.58
N GLN A 121 21.48 -2.72 -7.25
CA GLN A 121 20.41 -3.14 -6.36
C GLN A 121 19.17 -2.24 -6.40
N ASP A 122 19.26 -1.08 -7.06
CA ASP A 122 18.14 -0.13 -7.20
C ASP A 122 17.44 -0.21 -8.57
N ILE A 123 17.80 -1.17 -9.39
CA ILE A 123 17.13 -1.42 -10.67
C ILE A 123 15.69 -1.86 -10.39
N ASN A 124 14.74 -1.21 -11.05
CA ASN A 124 13.35 -1.64 -11.12
C ASN A 124 13.01 -2.20 -12.51
N GLU A 125 11.77 -2.62 -12.72
CA GLU A 125 11.35 -3.23 -13.99
C GLU A 125 11.49 -2.26 -15.19
N GLU A 126 11.18 -0.98 -15.02
CA GLU A 126 11.30 0.02 -16.08
C GLU A 126 12.76 0.25 -16.47
N ILE A 127 13.64 0.38 -15.47
CA ILE A 127 15.09 0.53 -15.69
C ILE A 127 15.65 -0.74 -16.34
N SER A 128 15.21 -1.93 -15.94
CA SER A 128 15.69 -3.17 -16.54
C SER A 128 15.37 -3.24 -18.03
N LYS A 129 14.16 -2.88 -18.45
CA LYS A 129 13.75 -2.79 -19.86
C LYS A 129 14.59 -1.78 -20.65
N MET A 130 14.89 -0.62 -20.05
CA MET A 130 15.78 0.37 -20.68
C MET A 130 17.19 -0.15 -20.84
N LEU A 131 17.73 -0.84 -19.84
CA LEU A 131 19.07 -1.44 -19.92
C LEU A 131 19.14 -2.51 -21.02
N GLU A 132 18.13 -3.36 -21.13
CA GLU A 132 17.99 -4.34 -22.21
C GLU A 132 17.95 -3.64 -23.58
N TYR A 133 17.16 -2.58 -23.71
CA TYR A 133 17.08 -1.79 -24.94
C TYR A 133 18.43 -1.16 -25.33
N VAL A 134 19.19 -0.63 -24.36
CA VAL A 134 20.54 -0.10 -24.58
C VAL A 134 21.50 -1.22 -25.04
N LYS A 135 21.44 -2.40 -24.41
CA LYS A 135 22.27 -3.57 -24.77
C LYS A 135 21.94 -4.09 -26.16
N ASP A 136 20.66 -4.23 -26.50
CA ASP A 136 20.21 -4.70 -27.83
C ASP A 136 20.65 -3.74 -28.94
N SER A 137 20.68 -2.45 -28.64
CA SER A 137 21.22 -1.41 -29.53
C SER A 137 22.76 -1.46 -29.66
N ASN A 138 23.46 -2.13 -28.73
CA ASN A 138 24.91 -2.23 -28.63
C ASN A 138 25.37 -3.67 -28.31
N PRO A 139 25.22 -4.65 -29.26
CA PRO A 139 25.41 -6.07 -28.94
C PRO A 139 26.81 -6.47 -28.49
N CYS A 140 27.82 -5.69 -28.84
CA CYS A 140 29.24 -5.95 -28.50
C CYS A 140 29.70 -5.15 -27.27
N MET A 141 28.80 -4.46 -26.59
CA MET A 141 29.10 -3.60 -25.45
C MET A 141 29.57 -4.41 -24.26
N GLN A 142 30.69 -4.01 -23.68
CA GLN A 142 31.16 -4.54 -22.40
C GLN A 142 30.28 -3.97 -21.26
N ILE A 143 29.95 -4.80 -20.26
CA ILE A 143 29.09 -4.39 -19.15
C ILE A 143 29.78 -4.59 -17.81
N ILE A 144 29.82 -3.56 -16.99
CA ILE A 144 30.39 -3.56 -15.65
C ILE A 144 29.29 -3.12 -14.69
N ALA A 145 28.89 -4.00 -13.79
CA ALA A 145 27.87 -3.72 -12.79
C ALA A 145 28.47 -3.76 -11.38
N VAL A 146 28.24 -2.70 -10.62
CA VAL A 146 28.75 -2.53 -9.27
C VAL A 146 27.56 -2.23 -8.32
N GLY A 147 27.48 -2.92 -7.19
CA GLY A 147 26.38 -2.69 -6.26
C GLY A 147 26.48 -3.57 -5.02
N ASP A 148 25.42 -3.53 -4.21
CA ASP A 148 25.31 -4.28 -2.97
C ASP A 148 23.85 -4.62 -2.62
N MET A 149 23.44 -5.86 -2.79
CA MET A 149 22.07 -6.29 -2.46
C MET A 149 21.69 -6.06 -0.99
N LYS A 150 22.68 -5.98 -0.07
CA LYS A 150 22.43 -5.67 1.35
C LYS A 150 22.14 -4.18 1.59
N GLN A 151 22.39 -3.32 0.58
CA GLN A 151 22.02 -1.91 0.59
C GLN A 151 20.71 -1.62 -0.17
N LYS A 152 19.97 -2.66 -0.58
CA LYS A 152 18.60 -2.50 -1.08
C LYS A 152 17.69 -2.15 0.09
N ILE A 153 17.31 -0.89 0.19
CA ILE A 153 16.41 -0.35 1.23
C ILE A 153 15.04 0.05 0.68
N TYR A 154 14.91 0.15 -0.64
CA TYR A 154 13.65 0.46 -1.28
C TYR A 154 12.96 -0.79 -1.80
N ASP A 155 11.66 -0.84 -1.58
CA ASP A 155 10.77 -1.93 -1.97
C ASP A 155 9.85 -1.49 -3.11
N HIS A 156 10.49 -0.96 -4.19
CA HIS A 156 9.79 -0.37 -5.34
C HIS A 156 9.57 -1.33 -6.50
N THR A 157 10.03 -2.58 -6.40
CA THR A 157 9.88 -3.55 -7.49
C THR A 157 9.80 -4.97 -6.98
N SER A 158 9.02 -5.79 -7.67
CA SER A 158 8.97 -7.25 -7.49
C SER A 158 10.08 -7.97 -8.27
N LEU A 159 10.85 -7.25 -9.11
CA LEU A 159 11.95 -7.81 -9.92
C LEU A 159 12.99 -8.51 -9.05
N ASP A 160 13.33 -9.76 -9.38
CA ASP A 160 14.54 -10.39 -8.85
C ASP A 160 15.78 -9.78 -9.51
N ILE A 161 16.34 -8.78 -8.82
CA ILE A 161 17.46 -7.99 -9.34
C ILE A 161 18.71 -8.85 -9.51
N TRP A 162 18.94 -9.81 -8.60
CA TRP A 162 20.10 -10.67 -8.68
C TRP A 162 20.04 -11.60 -9.89
N ASP A 163 18.90 -12.18 -10.14
CA ASP A 163 18.66 -13.00 -11.34
C ASP A 163 18.75 -12.15 -12.61
N PHE A 164 18.14 -10.97 -12.62
CA PHE A 164 18.20 -10.05 -13.74
C PHE A 164 19.66 -9.67 -14.09
N ILE A 165 20.44 -9.17 -13.13
CA ILE A 165 21.78 -8.66 -13.41
C ILE A 165 22.73 -9.76 -13.89
N ASN A 166 22.61 -10.97 -13.35
CA ASN A 166 23.39 -12.12 -13.81
C ASN A 166 23.08 -12.50 -15.26
N LYS A 167 21.79 -12.54 -15.63
CA LYS A 167 21.33 -12.79 -17.00
C LYS A 167 21.73 -11.66 -17.94
N PHE A 168 21.62 -10.42 -17.48
CA PHE A 168 21.95 -9.23 -18.26
C PHE A 168 23.43 -9.16 -18.61
N LEU A 169 24.32 -9.43 -17.66
CA LEU A 169 25.76 -9.50 -17.91
C LEU A 169 26.16 -10.68 -18.80
N GLY A 170 25.41 -11.78 -18.75
CA GLY A 170 25.80 -13.03 -19.42
C GLY A 170 27.08 -13.60 -18.85
N LYS A 171 28.03 -14.02 -19.71
CA LYS A 171 29.34 -14.50 -19.21
C LYS A 171 30.14 -13.34 -18.61
N HIS A 172 30.40 -13.40 -17.33
CA HIS A 172 31.10 -12.35 -16.58
C HIS A 172 32.08 -12.92 -15.56
N THR A 173 32.89 -12.05 -14.98
CA THR A 173 33.76 -12.36 -13.83
C THR A 173 33.21 -11.64 -12.62
N GLN A 174 33.01 -12.37 -11.51
CA GLN A 174 32.61 -11.78 -10.25
C GLN A 174 33.82 -11.29 -9.46
N VAL A 175 33.70 -10.10 -8.88
CA VAL A 175 34.66 -9.49 -7.95
C VAL A 175 33.93 -9.12 -6.68
N ASN A 176 34.53 -9.30 -5.52
CA ASN A 176 33.94 -8.93 -4.24
C ASN A 176 34.79 -7.85 -3.58
N PHE A 177 34.16 -6.75 -3.13
CA PHE A 177 34.80 -5.77 -2.27
C PHE A 177 34.40 -6.07 -0.83
N THR A 178 35.37 -6.45 -0.03
CA THR A 178 35.18 -6.81 1.38
C THR A 178 35.70 -5.75 2.35
N GLN A 179 36.59 -4.86 1.89
CA GLN A 179 37.15 -3.79 2.72
C GLN A 179 36.21 -2.59 2.80
N CYS A 180 35.85 -2.23 4.03
CA CYS A 180 35.03 -1.06 4.33
C CYS A 180 35.91 0.08 4.86
N PHE A 181 36.06 1.15 4.07
CA PHE A 181 36.86 2.32 4.44
C PHE A 181 36.11 3.36 5.30
N ARG A 182 34.84 3.10 5.57
CA ARG A 182 33.99 4.01 6.34
C ARG A 182 33.89 3.63 7.80
N LEU A 183 33.77 2.34 8.09
CA LEU A 183 33.44 1.83 9.42
C LEU A 183 34.65 1.23 10.12
N SER A 184 34.62 1.25 11.45
CA SER A 184 35.55 0.52 12.30
C SER A 184 35.45 -1.00 12.10
N HIS A 185 36.47 -1.72 12.53
CA HIS A 185 36.49 -3.18 12.43
C HIS A 185 35.28 -3.82 13.16
N ASP A 186 34.98 -3.35 14.36
CA ASP A 186 33.90 -3.91 15.20
C ASP A 186 32.51 -3.68 14.59
N LEU A 187 32.21 -2.43 14.16
CA LEU A 187 30.94 -2.11 13.56
C LEU A 187 30.72 -2.82 12.21
N ALA A 188 31.76 -2.85 11.38
CA ALA A 188 31.73 -3.56 10.11
C ALA A 188 31.54 -5.06 10.29
N GLY A 189 32.24 -5.67 11.25
CA GLY A 189 32.09 -7.08 11.60
C GLY A 189 30.69 -7.41 12.13
N ARG A 190 30.14 -6.54 12.99
CA ARG A 190 28.75 -6.67 13.49
C ARG A 190 27.73 -6.62 12.35
N LEU A 191 27.82 -5.66 11.43
CA LEU A 191 26.95 -5.60 10.26
C LEU A 191 27.17 -6.79 9.32
N GLY A 192 28.40 -7.25 9.17
CA GLY A 192 28.74 -8.46 8.41
C GLY A 192 28.02 -9.70 8.92
N MET A 193 27.98 -9.90 10.24
CA MET A 193 27.22 -11.00 10.86
C MET A 193 25.72 -10.87 10.61
N ILE A 194 25.13 -9.66 10.78
CA ILE A 194 23.71 -9.44 10.58
C ILE A 194 23.31 -9.70 9.12
N TRP A 195 24.16 -9.34 8.17
CA TRP A 195 23.89 -9.48 6.75
C TRP A 195 24.34 -10.81 6.13
N ASP A 196 25.04 -11.63 6.92
CA ASP A 196 25.74 -12.81 6.40
C ASP A 196 26.62 -12.43 5.19
N LYS A 197 27.51 -11.45 5.40
CA LYS A 197 28.41 -10.90 4.39
C LYS A 197 29.78 -10.59 4.99
N ASN A 198 30.85 -10.91 4.27
CA ASN A 198 32.20 -10.58 4.72
C ASN A 198 32.45 -9.07 4.57
N ILE A 199 32.57 -8.36 5.70
CA ILE A 199 32.85 -6.93 5.75
C ILE A 199 33.98 -6.68 6.73
N ASN A 200 35.11 -6.18 6.22
CA ASN A 200 36.30 -5.89 6.99
C ASN A 200 36.47 -4.36 7.12
N GLY A 201 36.10 -3.81 8.26
CA GLY A 201 36.28 -2.39 8.53
C GLY A 201 37.76 -2.04 8.76
N VAL A 202 38.24 -1.07 8.02
CA VAL A 202 39.64 -0.59 8.09
C VAL A 202 39.78 0.83 8.61
N ASN A 203 38.66 1.50 8.92
CA ASN A 203 38.67 2.87 9.45
C ASN A 203 38.86 2.84 10.98
N ALA A 204 40.11 3.06 11.44
CA ALA A 204 40.44 3.10 12.85
C ALA A 204 39.90 4.36 13.60
N HIS A 205 39.35 5.33 12.86
CA HIS A 205 38.86 6.59 13.45
C HIS A 205 37.33 6.65 13.59
N CYS A 206 36.61 5.61 13.19
CA CYS A 206 35.16 5.53 13.36
C CYS A 206 34.81 5.01 14.76
N ASP A 207 34.35 5.90 15.65
CA ASP A 207 33.90 5.56 16.98
C ASP A 207 32.41 5.26 17.03
N VAL A 208 32.01 4.30 17.85
CA VAL A 208 30.60 3.99 18.13
C VAL A 208 30.28 4.32 19.57
N LYS A 209 29.27 5.16 19.78
CA LYS A 209 28.87 5.66 21.09
C LYS A 209 27.39 5.46 21.32
N THR A 210 27.01 5.43 22.60
CA THR A 210 25.61 5.52 23.02
C THR A 210 25.47 6.73 23.91
N MET A 211 24.46 7.55 23.67
CA MET A 211 24.20 8.78 24.40
C MET A 211 22.72 8.94 24.70
N THR A 212 22.39 9.57 25.81
CA THR A 212 21.04 10.06 26.07
C THR A 212 20.69 11.21 25.14
N LYS A 213 19.41 11.52 25.01
CA LYS A 213 18.97 12.66 24.19
C LYS A 213 19.59 13.99 24.66
N GLU A 214 19.66 14.20 25.94
CA GLU A 214 20.25 15.38 26.57
C GLU A 214 21.75 15.51 26.27
N GLU A 215 22.49 14.42 26.38
CA GLU A 215 23.91 14.38 26.02
C GLU A 215 24.13 14.69 24.53
N VAL A 216 23.22 14.20 23.64
CA VAL A 216 23.28 14.50 22.21
C VAL A 216 23.05 15.99 21.96
N ILE A 217 22.10 16.62 22.64
CA ILE A 217 21.87 18.09 22.53
C ILE A 217 23.14 18.87 22.95
N ASP A 218 23.72 18.52 24.09
CA ASP A 218 24.91 19.19 24.61
C ASP A 218 26.13 18.94 23.72
N TYR A 219 26.28 17.75 23.17
CA TYR A 219 27.34 17.40 22.25
C TYR A 219 27.22 18.17 20.92
N LEU A 220 26.05 18.14 20.27
CA LEU A 220 25.83 18.80 18.98
C LEU A 220 25.90 20.33 19.06
N ASP A 221 25.61 20.93 20.22
CA ASP A 221 25.74 22.37 20.43
C ASP A 221 27.14 22.90 20.10
N SER A 222 28.16 22.07 20.26
CA SER A 222 29.56 22.39 19.94
C SER A 222 30.02 21.97 18.53
N VAL A 223 29.17 21.28 17.77
CA VAL A 223 29.52 20.70 16.50
C VAL A 223 29.00 21.55 15.34
N ASN A 224 29.78 21.67 14.26
CA ASN A 224 29.32 22.37 13.07
C ASN A 224 28.21 21.54 12.37
N PRO A 225 27.03 22.12 12.11
CA PRO A 225 25.90 21.39 11.49
C PRO A 225 26.26 20.64 10.21
N LYS A 226 27.14 21.18 9.36
CA LYS A 226 27.58 20.56 8.11
C LYS A 226 28.19 19.17 8.27
N ASP A 227 28.70 18.87 9.46
CA ASP A 227 29.36 17.60 9.79
C ASP A 227 28.38 16.56 10.37
N VAL A 228 27.10 16.94 10.54
CA VAL A 228 26.09 16.17 11.24
C VAL A 228 25.02 15.59 10.30
N LEU A 229 24.71 14.30 10.51
CA LEU A 229 23.55 13.60 9.94
C LEU A 229 22.76 12.95 11.08
N CYS A 230 21.54 13.42 11.30
CA CYS A 230 20.60 12.85 12.25
C CYS A 230 19.55 12.01 11.53
N LEU A 231 19.36 10.78 11.98
CA LEU A 231 18.45 9.80 11.39
C LEU A 231 17.44 9.32 12.44
N GLY A 232 16.15 9.33 12.11
CA GLY A 232 15.10 8.86 13.02
C GLY A 232 13.71 8.98 12.44
N ALA A 233 12.71 8.82 13.30
CA ALA A 233 11.32 9.08 12.92
C ALA A 233 11.09 10.59 12.74
N ARG A 234 10.21 10.95 11.81
CA ARG A 234 9.93 12.35 11.45
C ARG A 234 9.40 13.19 12.60
N THR A 235 8.67 12.61 13.54
CA THR A 235 8.01 13.28 14.66
C THR A 235 8.49 12.79 16.03
N GLY A 236 9.61 12.06 16.07
CA GLY A 236 10.16 11.43 17.27
C GLY A 236 11.21 12.29 18.00
N PRO A 237 12.09 11.63 18.79
CA PRO A 237 13.16 12.27 19.54
C PRO A 237 14.09 13.15 18.69
N MET A 238 14.34 12.76 17.44
CA MET A 238 15.17 13.51 16.49
C MET A 238 14.69 14.95 16.32
N VAL A 239 13.39 15.16 16.13
CA VAL A 239 12.82 16.51 15.97
C VAL A 239 12.85 17.28 17.31
N THR A 240 12.69 16.60 18.43
CA THR A 240 12.82 17.21 19.75
C THR A 240 14.24 17.77 19.96
N VAL A 241 15.26 17.03 19.55
CA VAL A 241 16.66 17.48 19.57
C VAL A 241 16.86 18.67 18.64
N LEU A 242 16.33 18.62 17.42
CA LEU A 242 16.40 19.74 16.47
C LEU A 242 15.80 21.01 17.07
N ASN A 243 14.58 20.95 17.59
CA ASN A 243 13.90 22.09 18.20
C ASN A 243 14.71 22.68 19.38
N ALA A 244 15.30 21.81 20.22
CA ALA A 244 16.13 22.24 21.35
C ALA A 244 17.44 22.93 20.91
N LEU A 245 18.09 22.42 19.86
CA LEU A 245 19.27 23.02 19.26
C LEU A 245 18.97 24.41 18.67
N GLU A 246 17.85 24.53 17.95
CA GLU A 246 17.42 25.79 17.34
C GLU A 246 17.01 26.86 18.36
N GLU A 247 16.67 26.47 19.58
CA GLU A 247 16.36 27.40 20.68
C GLU A 247 17.59 28.00 21.38
N ARG A 248 18.78 27.39 21.21
CA ARG A 248 19.99 27.83 21.91
C ARG A 248 20.53 29.15 21.32
N PRO A 249 20.72 30.19 22.13
CA PRO A 249 21.22 31.49 21.64
C PRO A 249 22.62 31.37 21.03
N GLY A 250 22.79 31.94 19.84
CA GLY A 250 24.09 31.96 19.15
C GLY A 250 24.51 30.67 18.50
N ASN A 251 23.61 29.71 18.43
CA ASN A 251 23.83 28.41 17.75
C ASN A 251 23.79 28.55 16.24
N LEU A 252 24.54 27.66 15.55
CA LEU A 252 24.55 27.55 14.11
C LEU A 252 23.39 26.69 13.57
N TYR A 253 22.60 26.07 14.44
CA TYR A 253 21.43 25.25 14.05
C TYR A 253 20.23 26.17 13.78
N ASP A 254 20.10 26.66 12.55
CA ASP A 254 19.00 27.51 12.09
C ASP A 254 18.54 27.13 10.68
N LYS A 255 17.56 27.86 10.14
CA LYS A 255 17.02 27.62 8.79
C LYS A 255 18.04 27.69 7.66
N ASN A 256 19.20 28.35 7.86
CA ASN A 256 20.23 28.46 6.81
C ASN A 256 21.21 27.29 6.83
N HIS A 257 21.39 26.66 7.97
CA HIS A 257 22.43 25.67 8.21
C HIS A 257 21.89 24.25 8.41
N VAL A 258 20.57 24.06 8.57
CA VAL A 258 19.97 22.77 8.84
C VAL A 258 18.79 22.48 7.90
N TYR A 259 18.92 21.40 7.16
CA TYR A 259 17.82 20.77 6.44
C TYR A 259 17.13 19.75 7.33
N ALA A 260 15.80 19.84 7.45
CA ALA A 260 14.99 18.84 8.13
C ALA A 260 13.93 18.34 7.15
N SER A 261 13.95 17.03 6.86
CA SER A 261 12.98 16.46 5.93
C SER A 261 11.57 16.51 6.50
N ILE A 262 10.64 16.86 5.64
CA ILE A 262 9.22 16.65 5.82
C ILE A 262 8.81 15.39 5.05
N LYS A 263 7.57 15.28 4.69
CA LYS A 263 7.08 14.20 3.85
C LYS A 263 7.80 14.18 2.50
N ASP A 264 8.05 13.00 1.94
CA ASP A 264 8.53 12.89 0.56
C ASP A 264 7.44 13.46 -0.35
N ASN A 265 7.70 14.65 -0.91
CA ASN A 265 6.78 15.30 -1.82
C ASN A 265 7.05 14.81 -3.23
N ASP A 266 6.11 14.07 -3.79
CA ASP A 266 6.14 13.66 -5.19
C ASP A 266 6.21 14.88 -6.11
N GLY A 267 7.34 15.02 -6.77
CA GLY A 267 7.48 15.94 -7.90
C GLY A 267 7.71 17.41 -7.56
N ASP A 268 7.69 17.81 -6.31
CA ASP A 268 8.03 19.19 -5.99
C ASP A 268 9.54 19.39 -5.92
N LYS A 269 9.99 20.60 -6.30
CA LYS A 269 11.38 21.02 -6.12
C LYS A 269 11.62 21.32 -4.64
N CYS A 270 11.59 20.28 -3.83
CA CYS A 270 11.99 20.38 -2.45
C CYS A 270 13.40 20.91 -2.34
N VAL A 271 13.67 21.62 -1.29
CA VAL A 271 15.04 22.01 -0.96
C VAL A 271 15.86 20.74 -0.81
N ALA A 272 16.88 20.60 -1.65
CA ALA A 272 17.85 19.51 -1.50
C ALA A 272 18.93 19.95 -0.53
N PRO A 273 19.32 19.11 0.44
CA PRO A 273 20.39 19.46 1.37
C PRO A 273 21.71 19.62 0.59
N GLY A 274 22.38 20.77 0.81
CA GLY A 274 23.72 21.02 0.27
C GLY A 274 24.82 20.30 1.09
N PRO A 275 26.07 20.38 0.63
CA PRO A 275 27.20 19.80 1.39
C PRO A 275 27.48 20.52 2.70
N ASP A 276 27.08 21.79 2.82
CA ASP A 276 27.42 22.66 3.93
C ASP A 276 26.32 22.79 4.99
N VAL A 277 25.31 21.91 4.97
CA VAL A 277 24.21 21.91 5.93
C VAL A 277 24.12 20.61 6.73
N GLY A 278 23.69 20.72 7.99
CA GLY A 278 23.28 19.58 8.80
C GLY A 278 21.99 18.95 8.25
N ILE A 279 21.87 17.65 8.38
CA ILE A 279 20.74 16.90 7.80
C ILE A 279 20.03 16.15 8.90
N PHE A 280 18.72 16.40 9.03
CA PHE A 280 17.80 15.64 9.89
C PHE A 280 16.77 14.96 8.99
N THR A 281 16.83 13.63 8.87
CA THR A 281 15.99 12.90 7.93
C THR A 281 15.63 11.51 8.44
N THR A 282 14.73 10.84 7.73
CA THR A 282 14.39 9.45 8.04
C THR A 282 15.49 8.48 7.59
N TYR A 283 15.42 7.23 8.06
CA TYR A 283 16.31 6.16 7.58
C TYR A 283 16.18 5.98 6.06
N ASP A 284 14.95 6.04 5.54
CA ASP A 284 14.65 5.92 4.11
C ASP A 284 15.31 7.04 3.30
N GLY A 285 15.32 8.26 3.84
CA GLY A 285 15.96 9.43 3.21
C GLY A 285 17.49 9.43 3.26
N SER A 286 18.11 8.53 4.03
CA SER A 286 19.57 8.55 4.28
C SER A 286 20.41 7.94 3.16
N LYS A 287 19.80 7.38 2.12
CA LYS A 287 20.52 6.66 1.06
C LYS A 287 21.46 7.59 0.28
N GLY A 288 22.71 7.16 0.15
CA GLY A 288 23.77 7.95 -0.51
C GLY A 288 24.31 9.09 0.33
N MET A 289 23.75 9.34 1.52
CA MET A 289 24.25 10.36 2.45
C MET A 289 25.29 9.78 3.38
N GLU A 290 26.26 10.60 3.78
CA GLU A 290 27.26 10.30 4.81
C GLU A 290 27.79 11.60 5.37
N ARG A 291 28.12 11.61 6.66
CA ARG A 291 28.75 12.75 7.35
C ARG A 291 29.83 12.23 8.31
N PRO A 292 30.74 13.10 8.76
CA PRO A 292 31.65 12.74 9.86
C PRO A 292 30.91 12.13 11.05
N ILE A 293 29.82 12.77 11.49
CA ILE A 293 29.03 12.35 12.65
C ILE A 293 27.64 11.97 12.20
N CYS A 294 27.23 10.73 12.56
CA CYS A 294 25.88 10.25 12.36
C CYS A 294 25.21 9.93 13.69
N VAL A 295 24.09 10.60 13.99
CA VAL A 295 23.28 10.34 15.18
C VAL A 295 22.05 9.55 14.76
N VAL A 296 21.87 8.36 15.35
CA VAL A 296 20.81 7.42 14.99
C VAL A 296 19.81 7.36 16.15
N PHE A 297 18.68 8.02 15.94
CA PHE A 297 17.53 7.99 16.84
C PHE A 297 16.64 6.79 16.50
N ASP A 298 15.79 6.39 17.42
CA ASP A 298 14.78 5.33 17.18
C ASP A 298 15.38 3.97 16.75
N PHE A 299 16.66 3.73 17.02
CA PHE A 299 17.28 2.42 16.77
C PHE A 299 16.93 1.46 17.91
N THR A 300 15.63 1.19 18.08
CA THR A 300 15.06 0.51 19.24
C THR A 300 14.17 -0.67 18.88
N GLU A 301 13.97 -1.59 19.82
CA GLU A 301 13.07 -2.75 19.67
C GLU A 301 11.61 -2.28 19.43
N PHE A 302 11.21 -1.18 20.06
CA PHE A 302 9.87 -0.62 19.86
C PHE A 302 9.68 -0.09 18.43
N TYR A 303 10.62 0.72 17.92
CA TYR A 303 10.51 1.28 16.58
C TYR A 303 10.62 0.20 15.50
N TRP A 304 11.52 -0.77 15.69
CA TRP A 304 11.59 -1.96 14.85
C TRP A 304 10.24 -2.68 14.80
N GLY A 305 9.66 -2.98 15.96
CA GLY A 305 8.37 -3.63 16.07
C GLY A 305 7.26 -2.84 15.37
N THR A 306 7.21 -1.52 15.57
CA THR A 306 6.26 -0.62 14.90
C THR A 306 6.40 -0.70 13.39
N ARG A 307 7.63 -0.61 12.84
CA ARG A 307 7.88 -0.71 11.40
C ARG A 307 7.54 -2.10 10.85
N MET A 308 7.84 -3.18 11.58
CA MET A 308 7.50 -4.55 11.18
C MET A 308 6.00 -4.85 11.20
N HIS A 309 5.23 -4.16 12.04
CA HIS A 309 3.77 -4.30 12.07
C HIS A 309 3.05 -3.49 10.99
N MET A 310 3.77 -2.65 10.26
CA MET A 310 3.19 -1.99 9.09
C MET A 310 2.80 -3.02 8.03
N PRO A 311 1.65 -2.86 7.37
CA PRO A 311 1.22 -3.78 6.32
C PRO A 311 2.26 -3.89 5.20
N MET A 312 2.54 -5.12 4.78
CA MET A 312 3.37 -5.42 3.61
C MET A 312 4.85 -5.02 3.71
N VAL A 313 5.38 -4.79 4.92
CA VAL A 313 6.81 -4.55 5.10
C VAL A 313 7.57 -5.88 5.00
N ARG A 314 8.59 -5.94 4.16
CA ARG A 314 9.47 -7.11 4.05
C ARG A 314 10.63 -7.01 5.03
N TYR A 315 10.84 -8.07 5.79
CA TYR A 315 11.90 -8.16 6.81
C TYR A 315 13.29 -7.77 6.25
N GLU A 316 13.66 -8.32 5.10
CA GLU A 316 14.99 -8.09 4.51
C GLU A 316 15.23 -6.62 4.19
N ILE A 317 14.22 -5.93 3.68
CA ILE A 317 14.30 -4.50 3.35
C ILE A 317 14.42 -3.67 4.62
N LEU A 318 13.59 -3.96 5.63
CA LEU A 318 13.66 -3.24 6.90
C LEU A 318 14.98 -3.47 7.63
N ARG A 319 15.47 -4.72 7.69
CA ARG A 319 16.78 -5.04 8.22
C ARG A 319 17.89 -4.24 7.52
N ASN A 320 17.87 -4.24 6.18
CA ASN A 320 18.84 -3.47 5.41
C ASN A 320 18.76 -1.98 5.72
N LEU A 321 17.55 -1.42 5.84
CA LEU A 321 17.31 -0.02 6.16
C LEU A 321 17.95 0.38 7.49
N PHE A 322 17.73 -0.41 8.55
CA PHE A 322 18.31 -0.16 9.88
C PHE A 322 19.85 -0.28 9.85
N CYS A 323 20.37 -1.30 9.21
CA CYS A 323 21.82 -1.48 9.09
C CYS A 323 22.48 -0.38 8.26
N VAL A 324 21.82 0.06 7.19
CA VAL A 324 22.29 1.19 6.37
C VAL A 324 22.29 2.49 7.20
N ALA A 325 21.25 2.76 7.99
CA ALA A 325 21.21 3.91 8.88
C ALA A 325 22.37 3.89 9.90
N ALA A 326 22.62 2.73 10.51
CA ALA A 326 23.71 2.54 11.48
C ALA A 326 25.13 2.68 10.87
N SER A 327 25.25 2.87 9.56
CA SER A 327 26.55 2.87 8.84
C SER A 327 26.86 4.20 8.15
N ARG A 328 26.21 5.30 8.52
CA ARG A 328 26.34 6.59 7.79
C ARG A 328 27.41 7.54 8.34
N GLY A 329 27.91 7.29 9.54
CA GLY A 329 29.01 8.06 10.13
C GLY A 329 30.38 7.58 9.64
N LYS A 330 31.31 8.52 9.45
CA LYS A 330 32.70 8.25 9.08
C LYS A 330 33.65 8.31 10.27
N GLU A 331 33.38 9.21 11.20
CA GLU A 331 34.19 9.44 12.40
C GLU A 331 33.44 8.97 13.64
N GLU A 332 32.14 9.21 13.68
CA GLU A 332 31.31 8.81 14.81
C GLU A 332 29.94 8.28 14.35
N VAL A 333 29.49 7.22 15.02
CA VAL A 333 28.10 6.76 14.98
C VAL A 333 27.56 6.74 16.41
N ILE A 334 26.54 7.56 16.65
CA ILE A 334 25.94 7.74 17.98
C ILE A 334 24.54 7.14 17.99
N PHE A 335 24.32 6.10 18.79
CA PHE A 335 22.98 5.56 19.03
C PHE A 335 22.36 6.27 20.22
N VAL A 336 21.14 6.78 20.03
CA VAL A 336 20.42 7.49 21.09
C VAL A 336 19.62 6.50 21.93
N GLU A 337 19.80 6.60 23.26
CA GLU A 337 19.07 5.76 24.20
C GLU A 337 17.56 6.06 24.16
N PRO A 338 16.70 5.03 24.25
CA PRO A 338 15.26 5.23 24.29
C PRO A 338 14.81 5.91 25.60
N GLU A 339 13.89 6.84 25.47
CA GLU A 339 13.33 7.58 26.62
C GLU A 339 12.28 6.79 27.42
N LYS A 340 11.69 5.75 26.81
CA LYS A 340 10.59 5.00 27.40
C LYS A 340 11.11 3.89 28.30
N ASP A 341 10.63 3.88 29.55
CA ASP A 341 10.75 2.71 30.42
C ASP A 341 10.23 1.47 29.67
N LYS A 342 11.07 0.45 29.51
CA LYS A 342 10.81 -0.82 28.80
C LYS A 342 11.05 -0.82 27.28
N ASP A 343 11.66 0.18 26.72
CA ASP A 343 12.25 0.10 25.39
C ASP A 343 13.76 -0.10 25.50
N PHE A 344 14.38 -0.71 24.49
CA PHE A 344 15.80 -1.04 24.48
C PHE A 344 16.37 -0.76 23.09
N LEU A 345 17.68 -0.48 23.06
CA LEU A 345 18.38 -0.44 21.78
C LEU A 345 18.22 -1.78 21.05
N LEU A 346 18.04 -1.70 19.75
CA LEU A 346 17.78 -2.84 18.89
C LEU A 346 18.92 -3.85 18.95
N SER A 347 18.59 -5.10 19.23
CA SER A 347 19.57 -6.17 19.36
C SER A 347 19.94 -6.76 17.99
N ASP A 348 21.18 -7.24 17.87
CA ASP A 348 21.61 -7.97 16.67
C ASP A 348 20.76 -9.23 16.45
N LYS A 349 20.33 -9.87 17.54
CA LYS A 349 19.46 -11.04 17.48
C LYS A 349 18.14 -10.73 16.80
N THR A 350 17.53 -9.59 17.11
CA THR A 350 16.28 -9.15 16.46
C THR A 350 16.51 -8.91 14.98
N LEU A 351 17.59 -8.19 14.62
CA LEU A 351 17.96 -7.95 13.21
C LEU A 351 18.30 -9.23 12.44
N MET A 352 18.78 -10.28 13.10
CA MET A 352 19.10 -11.56 12.47
C MET A 352 17.93 -12.54 12.43
N THR A 353 16.84 -12.26 13.13
CA THR A 353 15.70 -13.17 13.22
C THR A 353 14.65 -12.82 12.15
N PRO A 354 14.50 -13.61 11.09
CA PRO A 354 13.50 -13.36 10.06
C PRO A 354 12.09 -13.37 10.65
N VAL A 355 11.37 -12.32 10.37
CA VAL A 355 9.95 -12.19 10.74
C VAL A 355 9.11 -12.25 9.47
N LYS A 356 8.00 -12.98 9.51
CA LYS A 356 7.06 -13.00 8.38
C LYS A 356 6.45 -11.61 8.20
N THR A 357 6.29 -11.23 6.94
CA THR A 357 5.55 -10.00 6.59
C THR A 357 4.22 -9.97 7.32
N HIS A 358 3.96 -8.88 8.02
CA HIS A 358 2.69 -8.69 8.71
C HIS A 358 1.61 -8.42 7.68
N ILE A 359 0.56 -9.24 7.72
CA ILE A 359 -0.64 -9.03 6.92
C ILE A 359 -1.74 -8.63 7.89
N GLU A 360 -2.06 -7.36 7.90
CA GLU A 360 -3.17 -6.88 8.70
C GLU A 360 -4.49 -7.50 8.22
N ALA A 361 -5.35 -7.90 9.15
CA ALA A 361 -6.59 -8.59 8.80
C ALA A 361 -7.54 -7.74 7.94
N ASN A 362 -7.52 -6.41 8.14
CA ASN A 362 -8.36 -5.44 7.44
C ASN A 362 -7.58 -4.13 7.24
N PRO A 363 -6.59 -4.07 6.34
CA PRO A 363 -5.79 -2.87 6.15
C PRO A 363 -6.64 -1.70 5.65
N LYS A 364 -6.42 -0.54 6.27
CA LYS A 364 -7.03 0.73 5.88
C LYS A 364 -5.93 1.63 5.30
N PHE A 365 -6.17 2.13 4.10
CA PHE A 365 -5.24 2.98 3.39
C PHE A 365 -5.81 4.39 3.21
N ASP A 366 -5.00 5.40 3.46
CA ASP A 366 -5.32 6.77 3.07
C ASP A 366 -5.07 6.97 1.57
N ILE A 367 -6.07 7.49 0.86
CA ILE A 367 -6.00 7.68 -0.59
C ILE A 367 -4.88 8.65 -0.97
N SER A 368 -4.52 9.60 -0.09
CA SER A 368 -3.46 10.57 -0.35
C SER A 368 -2.05 9.96 -0.36
N GLU A 369 -1.86 8.81 0.30
CA GLU A 369 -0.55 8.18 0.53
C GLU A 369 -0.47 6.72 0.08
N MET A 370 -1.59 6.11 -0.30
CA MET A 370 -1.68 4.67 -0.49
C MET A 370 -0.78 4.13 -1.61
N PHE A 371 -0.33 4.98 -2.53
CA PHE A 371 0.61 4.62 -3.59
C PHE A 371 2.08 4.82 -3.21
N ASP A 372 2.36 5.38 -2.01
CA ASP A 372 3.73 5.53 -1.53
C ASP A 372 4.33 4.17 -1.18
N PHE A 373 5.60 3.99 -1.50
CA PHE A 373 6.37 2.76 -1.24
C PHE A 373 5.75 1.47 -1.84
N LYS A 374 4.98 1.61 -2.93
CA LYS A 374 4.46 0.48 -3.71
C LYS A 374 5.43 0.09 -4.83
N PHE A 375 5.15 -1.04 -5.47
CA PHE A 375 5.91 -1.43 -6.65
C PHE A 375 5.60 -0.50 -7.81
N ASP A 376 6.63 0.07 -8.44
CA ASP A 376 6.47 1.02 -9.54
C ASP A 376 5.69 0.41 -10.71
N GLU A 377 5.93 -0.88 -11.00
CA GLU A 377 5.19 -1.63 -12.03
C GLU A 377 3.69 -1.72 -11.74
N ASP A 378 3.29 -1.91 -10.49
CA ASP A 378 1.87 -1.96 -10.11
C ASP A 378 1.24 -0.55 -10.12
N VAL A 379 1.99 0.48 -9.73
CA VAL A 379 1.56 1.88 -9.83
C VAL A 379 1.32 2.26 -11.29
N ASN A 380 2.25 1.92 -12.18
CA ASN A 380 2.11 2.18 -13.61
C ASN A 380 0.95 1.37 -14.22
N ALA A 381 0.77 0.11 -13.81
CA ALA A 381 -0.38 -0.69 -14.25
C ALA A 381 -1.73 -0.07 -13.82
N CYS A 382 -1.81 0.56 -12.65
CA CYS A 382 -2.99 1.34 -12.27
C CYS A 382 -3.16 2.57 -13.16
N TYR A 383 -2.07 3.27 -13.47
CA TYR A 383 -2.09 4.48 -14.29
C TYR A 383 -2.56 4.22 -15.73
N ASP A 384 -2.17 3.08 -16.30
CA ASP A 384 -2.57 2.66 -17.66
C ASP A 384 -4.08 2.39 -17.79
N LEU A 385 -4.79 2.20 -16.67
CA LEU A 385 -6.23 1.94 -16.64
C LEU A 385 -7.07 3.23 -16.54
N ILE A 386 -6.45 4.37 -16.41
CA ILE A 386 -7.14 5.66 -16.41
C ILE A 386 -6.89 6.41 -17.72
N LYS A 387 -7.84 7.23 -18.11
CA LYS A 387 -7.72 8.10 -19.27
C LYS A 387 -7.63 9.54 -18.81
N ILE A 388 -6.56 10.21 -19.24
CA ILE A 388 -6.27 11.60 -18.90
C ILE A 388 -6.39 12.44 -20.16
N SER A 389 -7.12 13.55 -20.08
CA SER A 389 -7.24 14.50 -21.18
C SER A 389 -7.04 15.94 -20.69
N PRO A 390 -6.09 16.68 -21.29
CA PRO A 390 -5.84 18.06 -20.92
C PRO A 390 -7.04 18.94 -21.31
N VAL A 391 -7.38 19.88 -20.45
CA VAL A 391 -8.38 20.90 -20.70
C VAL A 391 -7.67 22.20 -21.06
N PHE A 392 -7.97 22.73 -22.23
CA PHE A 392 -7.35 23.96 -22.71
C PHE A 392 -7.61 25.15 -21.76
N ARG A 393 -6.53 25.83 -21.37
CA ARG A 393 -6.56 27.06 -20.59
C ARG A 393 -5.74 28.14 -21.30
N LYS A 394 -6.18 29.40 -21.23
CA LYS A 394 -5.49 30.53 -21.89
C LYS A 394 -4.26 31.00 -21.12
N ASP A 395 -4.29 30.91 -19.79
CA ASP A 395 -3.26 31.46 -18.91
C ASP A 395 -2.47 30.33 -18.24
N VAL A 396 -1.74 29.52 -19.04
CA VAL A 396 -0.88 28.47 -18.54
C VAL A 396 0.51 29.07 -18.27
N HIS A 397 0.73 29.55 -17.05
CA HIS A 397 2.02 30.05 -16.59
C HIS A 397 2.13 29.83 -15.07
N PRO A 398 3.34 29.62 -14.54
CA PRO A 398 3.53 29.42 -13.10
C PRO A 398 3.19 30.70 -12.31
N ILE A 399 2.66 30.50 -11.09
CA ILE A 399 2.65 31.54 -10.05
C ILE A 399 3.97 31.37 -9.31
N GLU A 400 4.90 32.31 -9.54
CA GLU A 400 6.21 32.26 -8.88
C GLU A 400 6.06 32.52 -7.38
N VAL A 401 6.07 31.45 -6.58
CA VAL A 401 6.00 31.50 -5.12
C VAL A 401 7.34 31.15 -4.49
N LYS A 402 7.53 31.54 -3.24
CA LYS A 402 8.69 31.14 -2.45
C LYS A 402 8.48 29.67 -2.00
N HIS A 403 9.13 28.72 -2.66
CA HIS A 403 9.00 27.30 -2.35
C HIS A 403 9.72 26.90 -1.04
N SER A 404 10.65 27.74 -0.59
CA SER A 404 11.40 27.52 0.65
C SER A 404 11.78 28.83 1.34
N ASP A 405 11.98 28.75 2.63
CA ASP A 405 12.67 29.79 3.39
C ASP A 405 13.99 29.23 3.90
N ALA A 406 15.07 29.54 3.17
CA ALA A 406 16.36 28.86 3.28
C ALA A 406 16.18 27.32 3.15
N MET A 407 16.51 26.53 4.19
CA MET A 407 16.35 25.07 4.21
C MET A 407 14.98 24.61 4.74
N ILE A 408 14.03 25.52 5.01
CA ILE A 408 12.65 25.15 5.38
C ILE A 408 11.81 25.06 4.11
N ASP A 409 11.22 23.90 3.87
CA ASP A 409 10.31 23.66 2.75
C ASP A 409 8.94 24.28 3.06
N LEU A 410 8.42 25.11 2.16
CA LEU A 410 7.12 25.77 2.27
C LEU A 410 6.02 25.12 1.43
N ALA A 411 6.32 24.07 0.65
CA ALA A 411 5.34 23.44 -0.21
C ALA A 411 4.08 22.95 0.54
N PRO A 412 4.18 22.31 1.74
CA PRO A 412 3.00 21.93 2.52
C PRO A 412 2.17 23.14 2.93
N CYS A 413 2.82 24.24 3.31
CA CYS A 413 2.13 25.47 3.72
C CYS A 413 1.34 26.06 2.57
N ILE A 414 1.91 26.11 1.36
CA ILE A 414 1.26 26.68 0.18
C ILE A 414 0.08 25.81 -0.26
N GLY A 415 0.24 24.49 -0.21
CA GLY A 415 -0.83 23.54 -0.51
C GLY A 415 -2.06 23.71 0.38
N ILE A 416 -1.87 23.90 1.67
CA ILE A 416 -2.96 24.19 2.62
C ILE A 416 -3.50 25.61 2.42
N TYR A 417 -2.63 26.60 2.25
CA TYR A 417 -3.00 27.99 2.14
C TYR A 417 -3.97 28.27 1.00
N GLN A 418 -3.73 27.72 -0.20
CA GLN A 418 -4.57 27.95 -1.37
C GLN A 418 -6.04 27.59 -1.11
N GLN A 419 -6.31 26.55 -0.34
CA GLN A 419 -7.67 26.12 0.00
C GLN A 419 -8.22 26.90 1.21
N ALA A 420 -7.45 27.01 2.26
CA ALA A 420 -7.85 27.66 3.51
C ALA A 420 -8.10 29.17 3.35
N ASN A 421 -7.46 29.82 2.37
CA ASN A 421 -7.67 31.23 2.08
C ASN A 421 -8.83 31.51 1.14
N PHE A 422 -9.21 30.56 0.28
CA PHE A 422 -10.26 30.77 -0.71
C PHE A 422 -11.62 30.26 -0.24
N PHE A 423 -11.69 29.09 0.41
CA PHE A 423 -12.96 28.45 0.76
C PHE A 423 -13.38 28.77 2.20
N ASP A 424 -14.59 29.31 2.36
CA ASP A 424 -15.16 29.69 3.67
C ASP A 424 -15.39 28.47 4.58
N TYR A 425 -15.61 27.30 4.00
CA TYR A 425 -15.83 26.04 4.75
C TYR A 425 -14.59 25.20 4.97
N TYR A 426 -13.40 25.69 4.60
CA TYR A 426 -12.15 25.03 4.97
C TYR A 426 -11.84 25.29 6.45
N ASP A 427 -12.16 24.32 7.30
CA ASP A 427 -12.06 24.47 8.75
C ASP A 427 -10.63 24.24 9.29
N ILE A 428 -9.76 25.22 9.08
CA ILE A 428 -8.38 25.18 9.58
C ILE A 428 -8.31 25.16 11.11
N ASP A 429 -9.27 25.81 11.79
CA ASP A 429 -9.28 25.87 13.26
C ASP A 429 -9.61 24.50 13.86
N ASN A 430 -10.49 23.73 13.23
CA ASN A 430 -10.77 22.35 13.63
C ASN A 430 -9.56 21.43 13.37
N ALA A 431 -8.87 21.59 12.24
CA ALA A 431 -7.63 20.87 11.98
C ALA A 431 -6.57 21.16 13.05
N ILE A 432 -6.36 22.42 13.40
CA ILE A 432 -5.46 22.83 14.50
C ILE A 432 -5.89 22.17 15.82
N ALA A 433 -7.17 22.25 16.17
CA ALA A 433 -7.70 21.67 17.42
C ALA A 433 -7.49 20.15 17.48
N TYR A 434 -7.65 19.45 16.35
CA TYR A 434 -7.40 18.03 16.25
C TYR A 434 -5.93 17.68 16.52
N TYR A 435 -4.98 18.34 15.83
CA TYR A 435 -3.56 18.08 16.06
C TYR A 435 -3.10 18.49 17.46
N MET A 436 -3.61 19.59 18.02
CA MET A 436 -3.36 19.94 19.43
C MET A 436 -3.86 18.86 20.39
N TYR A 437 -4.99 18.25 20.10
CA TYR A 437 -5.50 17.14 20.89
C TYR A 437 -4.58 15.91 20.82
N MET A 438 -4.02 15.63 19.64
CA MET A 438 -3.07 14.51 19.46
C MET A 438 -1.75 14.75 20.20
N HIS A 439 -1.32 16.00 20.36
CA HIS A 439 -0.10 16.40 21.09
C HIS A 439 -0.34 16.69 22.58
N LYS A 440 -1.18 15.89 23.26
CA LYS A 440 -1.67 16.13 24.63
C LYS A 440 -0.62 16.48 25.68
N ASP A 441 0.59 15.97 25.55
CA ASP A 441 1.67 16.14 26.51
C ASP A 441 2.48 17.44 26.29
N LYS A 442 2.23 18.16 25.21
CA LYS A 442 2.91 19.41 24.87
C LYS A 442 1.96 20.58 25.10
N LYS A 443 2.34 21.51 25.98
CA LYS A 443 1.65 22.79 26.19
C LYS A 443 1.89 23.73 25.01
N MET A 444 1.41 23.33 23.82
CA MET A 444 1.45 24.16 22.62
C MET A 444 0.23 25.09 22.62
N ALA A 445 0.45 26.35 22.37
CA ALA A 445 -0.61 27.32 22.14
C ALA A 445 -0.23 28.22 20.96
N MET A 446 -1.16 28.44 20.07
CA MET A 446 -0.98 29.42 19.00
C MET A 446 -0.82 30.82 19.62
N PRO A 447 0.15 31.62 19.19
CA PRO A 447 0.29 32.99 19.66
C PRO A 447 -1.02 33.77 19.50
N GLN A 448 -1.45 34.48 20.55
CA GLN A 448 -2.73 35.22 20.54
C GLN A 448 -2.79 36.30 19.45
N SER A 449 -1.64 36.78 18.99
CA SER A 449 -1.50 37.72 17.88
C SER A 449 -1.71 37.09 16.50
N TRP A 450 -1.66 35.77 16.40
CA TRP A 450 -1.77 35.04 15.12
C TRP A 450 -3.23 34.85 14.72
N LYS A 451 -3.68 35.65 13.75
CA LYS A 451 -5.07 35.64 13.28
C LYS A 451 -5.21 35.42 11.79
N SER A 452 -4.15 35.65 11.00
CA SER A 452 -4.21 35.47 9.55
C SER A 452 -4.23 34.00 9.18
N VAL A 453 -4.83 33.64 8.05
CA VAL A 453 -4.84 32.29 7.50
C VAL A 453 -3.41 31.77 7.35
N GLU A 454 -2.51 32.60 6.86
CA GLU A 454 -1.09 32.25 6.69
C GLU A 454 -0.43 31.84 8.01
N GLN A 455 -0.65 32.58 9.08
CA GLN A 455 -0.14 32.24 10.41
C GLN A 455 -0.74 30.94 10.94
N LYS A 456 -2.03 30.72 10.73
CA LYS A 456 -2.71 29.47 11.10
C LYS A 456 -2.16 28.27 10.32
N VAL A 457 -1.85 28.45 9.03
CA VAL A 457 -1.23 27.42 8.19
C VAL A 457 0.16 27.05 8.69
N LEU A 458 1.00 28.02 9.02
CA LEU A 458 2.33 27.76 9.63
C LEU A 458 2.20 27.01 10.95
N PHE A 459 1.25 27.40 11.80
CA PHE A 459 1.02 26.73 13.08
C PHE A 459 0.51 25.29 12.87
N LEU A 460 -0.39 25.06 11.93
CA LEU A 460 -0.85 23.72 11.57
C LEU A 460 0.30 22.87 11.04
N THR A 461 1.13 23.41 10.15
CA THR A 461 2.31 22.70 9.61
C THR A 461 3.31 22.35 10.72
N MET A 462 3.55 23.26 11.68
CA MET A 462 4.35 22.96 12.86
C MET A 462 3.77 21.78 13.65
N LEU A 463 2.46 21.76 13.88
CA LEU A 463 1.81 20.65 14.59
C LEU A 463 1.93 19.32 13.83
N MET A 464 1.74 19.34 12.51
CA MET A 464 1.82 18.15 11.65
C MET A 464 3.24 17.57 11.60
N THR A 465 4.26 18.45 11.56
CA THR A 465 5.67 18.05 11.43
C THR A 465 6.40 17.95 12.77
N SER A 466 5.81 18.46 13.85
CA SER A 466 6.45 18.69 15.15
C SER A 466 7.69 19.60 15.09
N GLN A 467 7.88 20.37 14.01
CA GLN A 467 9.03 21.25 13.79
C GLN A 467 8.69 22.70 14.15
N ASP A 468 9.22 23.18 15.27
CA ASP A 468 8.96 24.54 15.79
C ASP A 468 9.43 25.64 14.83
N ARG A 469 10.38 25.35 13.93
CA ARG A 469 10.96 26.28 12.96
C ARG A 469 9.94 26.96 12.05
N TYR A 470 8.79 26.31 11.76
CA TYR A 470 7.71 26.92 10.98
C TYR A 470 7.12 28.15 11.66
N VAL A 471 7.04 28.12 12.98
CA VAL A 471 6.51 29.24 13.78
C VAL A 471 7.62 30.24 14.15
N LYS A 472 8.84 29.74 14.40
CA LYS A 472 9.93 30.55 14.99
C LYS A 472 10.83 31.21 13.93
N GLN A 473 11.01 30.60 12.76
CA GLN A 473 12.03 31.02 11.81
C GLN A 473 11.49 31.39 10.41
N VAL A 474 10.27 30.96 10.01
CA VAL A 474 9.71 31.33 8.70
C VAL A 474 9.35 32.80 8.69
N GLU A 475 9.84 33.50 7.68
CA GLU A 475 9.57 34.92 7.45
C GLU A 475 8.27 35.11 6.66
N LEU A 476 7.39 35.96 7.23
CA LEU A 476 6.15 36.37 6.58
C LEU A 476 6.38 37.58 5.66
N PRO A 477 5.63 37.69 4.56
CA PRO A 477 4.61 36.77 4.08
C PRO A 477 5.24 35.59 3.31
N ILE A 478 4.60 34.39 3.40
CA ILE A 478 4.95 33.26 2.51
C ILE A 478 4.29 33.40 1.14
N ILE A 479 3.14 34.09 1.07
CA ILE A 479 2.38 34.41 -0.13
C ILE A 479 2.14 35.92 -0.18
N THR A 480 2.57 36.59 -1.27
CA THR A 480 2.30 38.01 -1.46
C THR A 480 0.85 38.25 -1.84
N LYS A 481 0.35 39.46 -1.66
CA LYS A 481 -1.03 39.82 -2.03
C LYS A 481 -1.31 39.64 -3.53
N GLU A 482 -0.31 39.84 -4.38
CA GLU A 482 -0.39 39.63 -5.82
C GLU A 482 -0.54 38.13 -6.14
N GLN A 483 0.23 37.30 -5.50
CA GLN A 483 0.15 35.83 -5.63
C GLN A 483 -1.18 35.29 -5.09
N GLU A 484 -1.61 35.74 -3.91
CA GLU A 484 -2.92 35.45 -3.35
C GLU A 484 -4.04 35.83 -4.33
N SER A 485 -4.00 37.03 -4.88
CA SER A 485 -4.96 37.49 -5.89
C SER A 485 -4.96 36.62 -7.14
N GLN A 486 -3.80 36.14 -7.59
CA GLN A 486 -3.70 35.23 -8.72
C GLN A 486 -4.29 33.84 -8.41
N ILE A 487 -4.01 33.29 -7.22
CA ILE A 487 -4.57 32.01 -6.76
C ILE A 487 -6.10 32.12 -6.70
N ASN A 488 -6.61 33.15 -6.01
CA ASN A 488 -8.04 33.37 -5.85
C ASN A 488 -8.76 33.61 -7.19
N LYS A 489 -8.13 34.35 -8.10
CA LYS A 489 -8.65 34.55 -9.46
C LYS A 489 -8.70 33.24 -10.25
N ARG A 490 -7.74 32.33 -10.09
CA ARG A 490 -7.79 31.01 -10.72
C ARG A 490 -8.93 30.19 -10.15
N LEU A 491 -9.00 30.06 -8.83
CA LEU A 491 -10.03 29.26 -8.15
C LEU A 491 -11.46 29.78 -8.46
N SER A 492 -11.65 31.10 -8.47
CA SER A 492 -12.97 31.72 -8.74
C SER A 492 -13.50 31.48 -10.15
N VAL A 493 -12.71 30.93 -11.07
CA VAL A 493 -13.20 30.55 -12.42
C VAL A 493 -14.15 29.35 -12.34
N LEU A 494 -13.93 28.41 -11.39
CA LEU A 494 -14.72 27.18 -11.25
C LEU A 494 -15.48 27.11 -9.93
N PHE A 495 -15.03 27.81 -8.91
CA PHE A 495 -15.57 27.70 -7.56
C PHE A 495 -16.05 29.05 -7.02
N SER A 496 -17.01 28.99 -6.11
CA SER A 496 -17.36 30.07 -5.20
C SER A 496 -16.76 29.78 -3.81
N PRO A 497 -16.54 30.81 -2.97
CA PRO A 497 -15.99 30.59 -1.62
C PRO A 497 -16.83 29.67 -0.73
N ASP A 498 -18.14 29.61 -0.97
CA ASP A 498 -19.12 28.81 -0.22
C ASP A 498 -19.29 27.36 -0.70
N GLU A 499 -18.35 26.83 -1.50
CA GLU A 499 -18.37 25.42 -1.91
C GLU A 499 -18.06 24.47 -0.72
N ASN A 500 -18.65 23.28 -0.77
CA ASN A 500 -18.31 22.21 0.15
C ASN A 500 -16.96 21.63 -0.19
N VAL A 501 -16.04 21.66 0.77
CA VAL A 501 -14.66 21.15 0.64
C VAL A 501 -14.37 20.07 1.65
N GLN A 502 -13.31 19.31 1.43
CA GLN A 502 -12.84 18.24 2.32
C GLN A 502 -13.92 17.17 2.60
N GLU A 503 -14.60 16.74 1.53
CA GLU A 503 -15.63 15.71 1.65
C GLU A 503 -15.01 14.37 2.00
N ARG A 504 -15.35 13.85 3.20
CA ARG A 504 -14.85 12.57 3.67
C ARG A 504 -15.49 11.43 2.87
N CYS A 505 -14.66 10.57 2.33
CA CYS A 505 -15.08 9.39 1.59
C CYS A 505 -14.39 8.13 2.11
N GLU A 506 -15.09 7.00 1.99
CA GLU A 506 -14.59 5.68 2.38
C GLU A 506 -15.15 4.63 1.42
N LEU A 507 -14.27 3.75 0.94
CA LEU A 507 -14.61 2.66 0.05
C LEU A 507 -14.13 1.34 0.64
N ASN A 508 -15.05 0.37 0.78
CA ASN A 508 -14.67 -1.02 1.01
C ASN A 508 -14.18 -1.60 -0.32
N ALA A 509 -12.89 -1.50 -0.56
CA ALA A 509 -12.29 -1.82 -1.86
C ALA A 509 -12.24 -3.34 -2.11
N PHE A 510 -12.20 -4.13 -1.04
CA PHE A 510 -12.24 -5.58 -1.12
C PHE A 510 -13.04 -6.14 0.07
N VAL A 511 -14.03 -6.94 -0.22
CA VAL A 511 -14.92 -7.56 0.76
C VAL A 511 -14.88 -9.07 0.56
N ASP A 512 -14.62 -9.83 1.62
CA ASP A 512 -14.58 -11.29 1.55
C ASP A 512 -15.97 -11.93 1.39
N GLU A 513 -16.00 -13.24 1.18
CA GLU A 513 -17.23 -14.04 1.00
C GLU A 513 -18.22 -13.91 2.17
N LYS A 514 -17.77 -13.48 3.32
CA LYS A 514 -18.60 -13.27 4.52
C LYS A 514 -19.15 -11.86 4.62
N GLY A 515 -18.85 -10.99 3.64
CA GLY A 515 -19.18 -9.57 3.68
C GLY A 515 -18.31 -8.77 4.65
N ILE A 516 -17.14 -9.31 5.04
CA ILE A 516 -16.19 -8.60 5.89
C ILE A 516 -15.23 -7.82 5.00
N SER A 517 -15.15 -6.51 5.22
CA SER A 517 -14.20 -5.67 4.50
C SER A 517 -12.77 -6.10 4.82
N LYS A 518 -11.96 -6.29 3.77
CA LYS A 518 -10.55 -6.70 3.86
C LYS A 518 -9.59 -5.61 3.45
N VAL A 519 -10.02 -4.68 2.61
CA VAL A 519 -9.26 -3.51 2.21
C VAL A 519 -10.20 -2.32 2.22
N VAL A 520 -9.84 -1.29 2.96
CA VAL A 520 -10.60 -0.06 3.05
C VAL A 520 -9.74 1.09 2.53
N LEU A 521 -10.27 1.85 1.58
CA LEU A 521 -9.67 3.11 1.12
C LEU A 521 -10.45 4.26 1.73
N SER A 522 -9.78 5.24 2.30
CA SER A 522 -10.43 6.40 2.91
C SER A 522 -9.63 7.67 2.65
N GLY A 523 -10.29 8.81 2.71
CA GLY A 523 -9.64 10.09 2.54
C GLY A 523 -10.63 11.25 2.51
N MET A 524 -10.13 12.43 2.19
CA MET A 524 -10.93 13.63 2.02
C MET A 524 -10.69 14.20 0.63
N ALA A 525 -11.74 14.23 -0.19
CA ALA A 525 -11.71 14.87 -1.50
C ALA A 525 -11.70 16.38 -1.33
N ASP A 526 -10.82 17.09 -2.07
CA ASP A 526 -10.66 18.54 -1.90
C ASP A 526 -11.96 19.29 -2.16
N VAL A 527 -12.57 19.09 -3.32
CA VAL A 527 -13.88 19.70 -3.68
C VAL A 527 -14.72 18.68 -4.43
N VAL A 528 -16.01 18.60 -4.11
CA VAL A 528 -17.01 17.86 -4.88
C VAL A 528 -18.09 18.82 -5.36
N LYS A 529 -18.17 19.03 -6.67
CA LYS A 529 -19.12 19.94 -7.29
C LYS A 529 -19.70 19.34 -8.56
N ASP A 530 -21.00 19.51 -8.79
CA ASP A 530 -21.72 19.08 -10.00
C ASP A 530 -21.41 17.61 -10.41
N LYS A 531 -21.40 16.71 -9.44
CA LYS A 531 -21.05 15.28 -9.60
C LYS A 531 -19.64 15.04 -10.15
N THR A 532 -18.72 15.96 -9.89
CA THR A 532 -17.31 15.88 -10.29
C THR A 532 -16.43 16.02 -9.04
N VAL A 533 -15.44 15.16 -8.93
CA VAL A 533 -14.37 15.28 -7.93
C VAL A 533 -13.29 16.19 -8.49
N TYR A 534 -12.93 17.20 -7.75
CA TYR A 534 -11.80 18.06 -8.07
C TYR A 534 -10.67 17.81 -7.07
N LEU A 535 -9.48 17.54 -7.59
CA LEU A 535 -8.25 17.47 -6.81
C LEU A 535 -7.40 18.70 -7.13
N LEU A 536 -7.13 19.51 -6.11
CA LEU A 536 -6.39 20.76 -6.22
C LEU A 536 -4.93 20.56 -5.82
N LYS A 537 -4.02 20.84 -6.72
CA LYS A 537 -2.58 20.75 -6.46
C LYS A 537 -1.91 22.10 -6.65
N PHE A 538 -0.80 22.30 -5.94
CA PHE A 538 0.09 23.44 -6.12
C PHE A 538 1.53 22.92 -6.18
N VAL A 539 1.88 22.27 -7.27
CA VAL A 539 3.16 21.55 -7.45
C VAL A 539 3.81 21.96 -8.77
N SER A 540 5.13 21.85 -8.83
CA SER A 540 5.89 22.20 -10.05
C SER A 540 5.58 21.27 -11.23
N ALA A 541 5.21 20.03 -10.96
CA ALA A 541 4.77 19.04 -11.96
C ALA A 541 3.83 18.01 -11.32
N LEU A 542 2.81 17.59 -12.06
CA LEU A 542 1.94 16.49 -11.66
C LEU A 542 2.66 15.16 -11.92
N SER A 543 2.49 14.20 -11.00
CA SER A 543 2.99 12.82 -11.12
C SER A 543 1.84 11.84 -11.36
N HIS A 544 2.15 10.61 -11.78
CA HIS A 544 1.17 9.52 -11.91
C HIS A 544 0.35 9.33 -10.63
N ARG A 545 0.97 9.46 -9.46
CA ARG A 545 0.30 9.30 -8.17
C ARG A 545 -0.79 10.35 -7.93
N HIS A 546 -0.61 11.59 -8.39
CA HIS A 546 -1.64 12.62 -8.30
C HIS A 546 -2.89 12.24 -9.12
N PHE A 547 -2.70 11.71 -10.34
CA PHE A 547 -3.82 11.26 -11.17
C PHE A 547 -4.52 10.03 -10.56
N LEU A 548 -3.74 9.09 -10.03
CA LEU A 548 -4.26 7.92 -9.33
C LEU A 548 -5.01 8.30 -8.04
N GLN A 549 -4.53 9.30 -7.31
CA GLN A 549 -5.24 9.87 -6.17
C GLN A 549 -6.61 10.40 -6.57
N CYS A 550 -6.69 11.20 -7.65
CA CYS A 550 -7.95 11.72 -8.18
C CYS A 550 -8.90 10.57 -8.58
N ALA A 551 -8.41 9.58 -9.34
CA ALA A 551 -9.18 8.42 -9.75
C ALA A 551 -9.69 7.61 -8.54
N SER A 552 -8.89 7.48 -7.50
CA SER A 552 -9.28 6.78 -6.27
C SER A 552 -10.37 7.51 -5.49
N TYR A 553 -10.31 8.85 -5.45
CA TYR A 553 -11.43 9.63 -4.91
C TYR A 553 -12.70 9.47 -5.73
N MET A 554 -12.60 9.35 -7.06
CA MET A 554 -13.77 9.05 -7.90
C MET A 554 -14.39 7.69 -7.56
N LEU A 555 -13.57 6.68 -7.26
CA LEU A 555 -14.07 5.39 -6.78
C LEU A 555 -14.77 5.54 -5.43
N ALA A 556 -14.09 6.17 -4.46
CA ALA A 556 -14.56 6.27 -3.08
C ALA A 556 -15.84 7.12 -2.94
N THR A 557 -16.01 8.14 -3.78
CA THR A 557 -17.24 8.97 -3.84
C THR A 557 -18.33 8.37 -4.73
N GLY A 558 -18.01 7.34 -5.54
CA GLY A 558 -18.94 6.78 -6.53
C GLY A 558 -19.17 7.67 -7.77
N LEU A 559 -18.43 8.78 -7.89
CA LEU A 559 -18.60 9.74 -8.98
C LEU A 559 -17.85 9.30 -10.25
N GLN A 560 -18.40 9.67 -11.42
CA GLN A 560 -17.89 9.24 -12.72
C GLN A 560 -16.87 10.21 -13.33
N LYS A 561 -16.82 11.44 -12.84
CA LYS A 561 -15.95 12.49 -13.36
C LYS A 561 -14.94 12.92 -12.32
N GLY A 562 -13.69 13.02 -12.73
CA GLY A 562 -12.61 13.59 -11.94
C GLY A 562 -11.89 14.67 -12.70
N VAL A 563 -11.45 15.67 -11.98
CA VAL A 563 -10.63 16.76 -12.50
C VAL A 563 -9.46 16.98 -11.57
N ILE A 564 -8.26 16.99 -12.10
CA ILE A 564 -7.09 17.45 -11.38
C ILE A 564 -6.68 18.82 -11.90
N TRP A 565 -6.52 19.76 -11.00
CA TRP A 565 -6.15 21.12 -11.33
C TRP A 565 -4.89 21.52 -10.57
N ASN A 566 -3.81 21.71 -11.32
CA ASN A 566 -2.61 22.30 -10.76
C ASN A 566 -2.72 23.82 -10.77
N ILE A 567 -3.00 24.40 -9.63
CA ILE A 567 -3.18 25.85 -9.47
C ILE A 567 -1.85 26.60 -9.73
N TYR A 568 -0.71 25.96 -9.45
CA TYR A 568 0.61 26.54 -9.69
C TYR A 568 0.80 27.05 -11.13
N ASP A 569 0.55 26.20 -12.14
CA ASP A 569 0.75 26.55 -13.54
C ASP A 569 -0.56 26.62 -14.34
N ASN A 570 -1.71 26.53 -13.67
CA ASN A 570 -3.05 26.56 -14.25
C ASN A 570 -3.35 25.45 -15.25
N LYS A 571 -2.67 24.31 -15.14
CA LYS A 571 -2.98 23.13 -15.93
C LYS A 571 -4.11 22.33 -15.31
N LEU A 572 -5.07 21.96 -16.14
CA LEU A 572 -6.27 21.22 -15.73
C LEU A 572 -6.44 20.00 -16.62
N TYR A 573 -6.75 18.87 -16.01
CA TYR A 573 -6.93 17.60 -16.70
C TYR A 573 -8.22 16.94 -16.24
N ASN A 574 -8.98 16.39 -17.19
CA ASN A 574 -10.04 15.45 -16.89
C ASN A 574 -9.45 14.07 -16.66
N VAL A 575 -9.99 13.38 -15.68
CA VAL A 575 -9.65 11.98 -15.36
C VAL A 575 -10.92 11.15 -15.55
N GLU A 576 -10.80 10.07 -16.31
CA GLU A 576 -11.85 9.09 -16.56
C GLU A 576 -11.34 7.70 -16.20
N ILE A 577 -12.21 6.86 -15.70
CA ILE A 577 -11.91 5.45 -15.41
C ILE A 577 -12.80 4.62 -16.35
N PRO A 578 -12.28 4.18 -17.51
CA PRO A 578 -13.07 3.41 -18.48
C PRO A 578 -13.63 2.13 -17.91
N ASP A 579 -12.82 1.39 -17.17
CA ASP A 579 -13.21 0.17 -16.47
C ASP A 579 -12.92 0.33 -14.97
N ARG A 580 -13.97 0.59 -14.20
CA ARG A 580 -13.85 0.85 -12.75
C ARG A 580 -13.47 -0.39 -11.96
N ASP A 581 -13.94 -1.54 -12.40
CA ASP A 581 -13.65 -2.81 -11.72
C ASP A 581 -12.21 -3.22 -11.95
N ALA A 582 -11.74 -3.16 -13.20
CA ALA A 582 -10.33 -3.41 -13.51
C ALA A 582 -9.40 -2.45 -12.76
N PHE A 583 -9.76 -1.15 -12.69
CA PHE A 583 -8.97 -0.17 -11.96
C PHE A 583 -8.97 -0.44 -10.45
N LEU A 584 -10.13 -0.73 -9.85
CA LEU A 584 -10.22 -1.08 -8.43
C LEU A 584 -9.37 -2.30 -8.11
N ASN A 585 -9.38 -3.30 -8.99
CA ASN A 585 -8.58 -4.52 -8.86
C ASN A 585 -7.08 -4.23 -8.87
N ALA A 586 -6.65 -3.43 -9.83
CA ALA A 586 -5.25 -3.00 -9.91
C ALA A 586 -4.83 -2.20 -8.67
N VAL A 587 -5.69 -1.30 -8.18
CA VAL A 587 -5.44 -0.54 -6.95
C VAL A 587 -5.30 -1.47 -5.75
N VAL A 588 -6.23 -2.41 -5.55
CA VAL A 588 -6.14 -3.38 -4.44
C VAL A 588 -4.86 -4.20 -4.51
N LYS A 589 -4.49 -4.70 -5.69
CA LYS A 589 -3.23 -5.40 -5.92
C LYS A 589 -2.03 -4.51 -5.55
N CYS A 590 -2.00 -3.30 -6.06
CA CYS A 590 -0.92 -2.35 -5.84
C CYS A 590 -0.75 -2.02 -4.35
N VAL A 591 -1.81 -1.56 -3.67
CA VAL A 591 -1.71 -1.12 -2.27
C VAL A 591 -1.38 -2.25 -1.30
N THR A 592 -1.71 -3.49 -1.67
CA THR A 592 -1.41 -4.70 -0.88
C THR A 592 -0.16 -5.44 -1.35
N LYS A 593 0.58 -4.90 -2.30
CA LYS A 593 1.76 -5.55 -2.91
C LYS A 593 1.48 -7.01 -3.33
N GLY A 594 0.34 -7.23 -3.94
CA GLY A 594 -0.09 -8.54 -4.46
C GLY A 594 -0.59 -9.52 -3.41
N VAL A 595 -0.69 -9.16 -2.11
CA VAL A 595 -1.21 -10.08 -1.08
C VAL A 595 -2.64 -10.50 -1.38
N TYR A 596 -3.47 -9.56 -1.82
CA TYR A 596 -4.86 -9.82 -2.22
C TYR A 596 -5.03 -10.09 -3.72
N ASP A 597 -3.98 -10.01 -4.53
CA ASP A 597 -4.04 -10.34 -5.97
C ASP A 597 -4.48 -11.80 -6.20
N LYS A 598 -3.89 -12.78 -5.50
CA LYS A 598 -4.31 -14.19 -5.59
C LYS A 598 -5.73 -14.42 -5.08
N VAL A 599 -6.11 -13.76 -4.02
CA VAL A 599 -7.48 -13.81 -3.47
C VAL A 599 -8.43 -13.10 -4.40
N TYR A 600 -8.01 -12.02 -5.02
CA TYR A 600 -8.80 -11.23 -5.95
C TYR A 600 -8.97 -11.93 -7.31
N LYS A 601 -7.92 -12.54 -7.85
CA LYS A 601 -8.05 -13.44 -9.02
C LYS A 601 -8.99 -14.60 -8.73
N PHE A 602 -8.88 -15.19 -7.53
CA PHE A 602 -9.79 -16.24 -7.09
C PHE A 602 -11.22 -15.73 -6.92
N VAL A 603 -11.42 -14.50 -6.44
CA VAL A 603 -12.73 -13.87 -6.30
C VAL A 603 -13.25 -13.37 -7.66
N LEU A 604 -12.40 -12.89 -8.56
CA LEU A 604 -12.80 -12.59 -9.94
C LEU A 604 -13.15 -13.86 -10.71
N GLU A 605 -12.32 -14.89 -10.62
CA GLU A 605 -12.66 -16.21 -11.17
C GLU A 605 -13.91 -16.77 -10.48
N LYS A 606 -14.15 -16.43 -9.22
CA LYS A 606 -15.31 -16.86 -8.46
C LYS A 606 -16.51 -15.90 -8.59
N ASP A 607 -16.31 -14.63 -8.83
CA ASP A 607 -17.37 -13.71 -9.26
C ASP A 607 -17.78 -13.99 -10.70
N TYR A 608 -16.86 -14.41 -11.56
CA TYR A 608 -17.20 -14.99 -12.85
C TYR A 608 -17.94 -16.32 -12.67
N THR A 609 -17.51 -17.19 -11.77
CA THR A 609 -18.23 -18.44 -11.42
C THR A 609 -19.48 -18.16 -10.59
N GLN A 610 -19.52 -17.12 -9.74
CA GLN A 610 -20.76 -16.75 -9.01
C GLN A 610 -21.73 -15.99 -9.90
N ASN A 611 -21.28 -15.19 -10.84
CA ASN A 611 -22.12 -14.67 -11.92
C ASN A 611 -22.50 -15.78 -12.90
N LEU A 612 -21.59 -16.71 -13.21
CA LEU A 612 -21.91 -17.94 -13.92
C LEU A 612 -22.85 -18.82 -13.10
N ASP A 613 -22.62 -18.99 -11.80
CA ASP A 613 -23.51 -19.72 -10.89
C ASP A 613 -24.85 -18.99 -10.70
N THR A 614 -24.88 -17.65 -10.70
CA THR A 614 -26.12 -16.85 -10.63
C THR A 614 -26.83 -16.85 -11.98
N ILE A 615 -26.12 -16.84 -13.08
CA ILE A 615 -26.64 -16.99 -14.44
C ILE A 615 -27.05 -18.43 -14.67
N LEU A 616 -26.27 -19.40 -14.23
CA LEU A 616 -26.61 -20.80 -14.21
C LEU A 616 -27.82 -21.04 -13.27
N ASP A 617 -27.92 -20.39 -12.14
CA ASP A 617 -29.11 -20.47 -11.27
C ASP A 617 -30.36 -19.83 -11.91
N GLN A 618 -30.18 -18.73 -12.62
CA GLN A 618 -31.24 -18.07 -13.40
C GLN A 618 -31.64 -18.91 -14.63
N ILE A 619 -30.68 -19.59 -15.27
CA ILE A 619 -30.92 -20.49 -16.39
C ILE A 619 -31.44 -21.85 -15.87
N MET A 620 -31.04 -22.26 -14.65
CA MET A 620 -31.39 -23.55 -14.01
C MET A 620 -32.60 -23.51 -13.07
N THR A 621 -33.30 -22.35 -12.98
CA THR A 621 -34.70 -22.36 -12.49
C THR A 621 -35.62 -23.14 -13.39
N ASP A 622 -35.12 -23.51 -14.55
CA ASP A 622 -35.69 -24.56 -15.41
C ASP A 622 -34.93 -25.86 -15.11
N ASP A 623 -35.52 -26.75 -14.38
CA ASP A 623 -35.07 -27.96 -13.69
C ASP A 623 -34.26 -29.00 -14.50
N SER A 624 -33.46 -28.63 -15.52
CA SER A 624 -33.00 -29.56 -16.56
C SER A 624 -31.52 -29.59 -16.96
N LEU A 625 -30.56 -28.96 -16.16
CA LEU A 625 -29.15 -28.98 -16.58
C LEU A 625 -28.18 -29.61 -15.57
N PRO A 626 -27.16 -30.38 -16.01
CA PRO A 626 -26.03 -30.77 -15.18
C PRO A 626 -25.09 -29.56 -14.93
N GLU A 627 -24.59 -29.43 -13.69
CA GLU A 627 -23.61 -28.44 -13.30
C GLU A 627 -22.22 -28.81 -13.84
N PHE A 628 -21.45 -27.79 -14.27
CA PHE A 628 -20.08 -27.96 -14.71
C PHE A 628 -19.11 -28.02 -13.51
N ASP A 629 -18.18 -28.96 -13.57
CA ASP A 629 -17.06 -29.02 -12.66
C ASP A 629 -15.94 -28.07 -13.15
N THR A 630 -15.75 -26.94 -12.47
CA THR A 630 -14.66 -26.00 -12.74
C THR A 630 -13.44 -26.21 -11.83
N GLY A 631 -13.34 -27.35 -11.16
CA GLY A 631 -12.37 -27.62 -10.10
C GLY A 631 -11.30 -28.65 -10.41
N GLY A 632 -10.69 -28.66 -11.56
CA GLY A 632 -9.54 -29.52 -11.87
C GLY A 632 -8.21 -28.93 -11.37
N ASN A 633 -7.71 -29.38 -10.23
CA ASN A 633 -6.27 -29.25 -9.92
C ASN A 633 -5.50 -30.20 -10.83
N VAL A 634 -4.83 -29.68 -11.85
CA VAL A 634 -3.94 -30.44 -12.71
C VAL A 634 -2.65 -30.73 -11.97
N LYS A 635 -2.48 -31.99 -11.58
CA LYS A 635 -1.14 -32.58 -11.48
C LYS A 635 -0.68 -32.83 -12.93
N GLU A 636 0.56 -32.43 -13.23
CA GLU A 636 1.20 -32.75 -14.51
C GLU A 636 1.24 -34.27 -14.72
N GLU A 637 0.28 -34.75 -15.47
CA GLU A 637 0.41 -35.98 -16.26
C GLU A 637 -0.23 -35.70 -17.63
N LYS A 638 0.56 -35.92 -18.67
CA LYS A 638 0.14 -35.76 -20.07
C LYS A 638 -1.10 -36.61 -20.38
N SER A 639 -2.26 -35.98 -20.34
CA SER A 639 -3.45 -36.44 -20.98
C SER A 639 -4.02 -35.32 -21.84
N GLN A 640 -4.52 -35.66 -23.03
CA GLN A 640 -5.08 -34.69 -23.98
C GLN A 640 -6.18 -33.88 -23.30
N ASP A 641 -5.88 -32.58 -23.04
CA ASP A 641 -6.82 -31.64 -22.44
C ASP A 641 -7.90 -31.26 -23.46
N GLU A 642 -9.09 -31.78 -23.27
CA GLU A 642 -10.30 -31.22 -23.85
C GLU A 642 -10.73 -29.98 -23.03
N GLY A 643 -9.92 -28.90 -23.06
CA GLY A 643 -10.25 -27.65 -22.43
C GLY A 643 -10.77 -26.63 -23.43
N ILE A 644 -11.55 -25.66 -22.94
CA ILE A 644 -12.06 -24.54 -23.74
C ILE A 644 -11.59 -23.26 -23.10
N SER A 645 -11.23 -22.27 -23.92
CA SER A 645 -10.84 -20.94 -23.46
C SER A 645 -11.68 -19.86 -24.12
N ILE A 646 -12.16 -18.90 -23.34
CA ILE A 646 -12.78 -17.68 -23.84
C ILE A 646 -11.71 -16.61 -23.87
N ILE A 647 -11.40 -16.11 -25.05
CA ILE A 647 -10.39 -15.09 -25.22
C ILE A 647 -10.97 -13.81 -25.83
N LYS A 648 -10.41 -12.68 -25.50
CA LYS A 648 -10.75 -11.41 -26.13
C LYS A 648 -9.93 -11.22 -27.42
N GLN A 649 -10.61 -11.03 -28.54
CA GLN A 649 -10.00 -10.69 -29.84
C GLN A 649 -10.55 -9.33 -30.30
N GLY A 650 -9.72 -8.29 -30.19
CA GLY A 650 -10.16 -6.91 -30.44
C GLY A 650 -11.16 -6.46 -29.36
N GLU A 651 -12.33 -6.01 -29.75
CA GLU A 651 -13.41 -5.62 -28.82
C GLU A 651 -14.41 -6.73 -28.49
N GLN A 652 -14.20 -7.95 -29.01
CA GLN A 652 -15.14 -9.06 -28.87
C GLN A 652 -14.52 -10.27 -28.20
N TYR A 653 -15.36 -11.18 -27.68
CA TYR A 653 -14.95 -12.42 -27.02
C TYR A 653 -15.27 -13.62 -27.91
N VAL A 654 -14.35 -14.57 -27.96
CA VAL A 654 -14.45 -15.79 -28.80
C VAL A 654 -14.21 -17.00 -27.92
N ILE A 655 -15.01 -18.07 -28.16
CA ILE A 655 -14.87 -19.35 -27.48
C ILE A 655 -13.98 -20.24 -28.35
N LEU A 656 -12.81 -20.62 -27.82
CA LEU A 656 -11.85 -21.47 -28.53
C LEU A 656 -11.64 -22.81 -27.81
N ASP A 657 -11.43 -23.82 -28.56
CA ASP A 657 -10.90 -25.10 -28.09
C ASP A 657 -9.45 -24.91 -27.64
N ALA A 658 -9.12 -25.35 -26.44
CA ALA A 658 -7.80 -25.12 -25.84
C ALA A 658 -6.69 -25.93 -26.55
N ALA A 659 -7.00 -27.03 -27.17
CA ALA A 659 -6.04 -27.91 -27.85
C ALA A 659 -5.67 -27.42 -29.25
N ASN A 660 -6.65 -26.98 -30.04
CA ASN A 660 -6.42 -26.60 -31.44
C ASN A 660 -6.64 -25.10 -31.74
N ARG A 661 -7.16 -24.34 -30.77
CA ARG A 661 -7.50 -22.91 -30.88
C ARG A 661 -8.52 -22.58 -31.99
N GLU A 662 -9.33 -23.53 -32.37
CA GLU A 662 -10.43 -23.30 -33.31
C GLU A 662 -11.67 -22.80 -32.57
N SER A 663 -12.51 -22.00 -33.24
CA SER A 663 -13.76 -21.52 -32.65
C SER A 663 -14.73 -22.68 -32.48
N VAL A 664 -15.21 -22.85 -31.24
CA VAL A 664 -16.08 -24.03 -30.89
C VAL A 664 -17.51 -23.83 -31.36
N ASP A 665 -17.97 -22.63 -31.55
CA ASP A 665 -19.36 -22.25 -31.80
C ASP A 665 -19.65 -21.82 -33.24
N GLY A 666 -18.65 -21.85 -34.13
CA GLY A 666 -18.79 -21.42 -35.52
C GLY A 666 -19.04 -19.95 -35.74
N CYS A 667 -19.01 -19.13 -34.65
CA CYS A 667 -19.16 -17.68 -34.69
C CYS A 667 -17.83 -16.94 -34.91
N ALA A 668 -16.84 -17.57 -35.51
CA ALA A 668 -15.50 -17.04 -35.76
C ALA A 668 -15.44 -15.70 -36.51
N ALA A 669 -16.54 -15.25 -37.10
CA ALA A 669 -16.55 -13.99 -37.83
C ALA A 669 -16.98 -12.77 -36.99
N ASN A 670 -17.73 -12.94 -35.88
CA ASN A 670 -18.35 -11.80 -35.18
C ASN A 670 -18.20 -11.79 -33.66
N GLY A 671 -17.65 -12.81 -33.02
CA GLY A 671 -17.47 -12.85 -31.55
C GLY A 671 -18.70 -12.43 -30.73
N TYR A 672 -18.51 -12.33 -29.41
CA TYR A 672 -19.54 -11.86 -28.47
C TYR A 672 -19.14 -10.50 -27.91
N ASP A 673 -20.12 -9.60 -27.72
CA ASP A 673 -19.89 -8.23 -27.26
C ASP A 673 -19.47 -8.13 -25.78
N SER A 674 -19.65 -9.23 -25.03
CA SER A 674 -19.21 -9.34 -23.65
C SER A 674 -18.79 -10.77 -23.31
N ILE A 675 -17.94 -10.92 -22.30
CA ILE A 675 -17.56 -12.23 -21.79
C ILE A 675 -18.79 -12.98 -21.26
N LEU A 676 -19.75 -12.26 -20.69
CA LEU A 676 -21.00 -12.81 -20.21
C LEU A 676 -21.81 -13.46 -21.33
N ALA A 677 -21.92 -12.78 -22.47
CA ALA A 677 -22.61 -13.33 -23.66
C ALA A 677 -21.89 -14.56 -24.22
N ALA A 678 -20.57 -14.59 -24.19
CA ALA A 678 -19.78 -15.76 -24.57
C ALA A 678 -20.01 -16.93 -23.60
N CYS A 679 -20.02 -16.68 -22.30
CA CYS A 679 -20.29 -17.68 -21.28
C CYS A 679 -21.71 -18.26 -21.41
N GLU A 680 -22.72 -17.42 -21.62
CA GLU A 680 -24.10 -17.85 -21.84
C GLU A 680 -24.25 -18.71 -23.10
N ALA A 681 -23.55 -18.37 -24.17
CA ALA A 681 -23.54 -19.16 -25.41
C ALA A 681 -22.89 -20.52 -25.18
N TYR A 682 -21.79 -20.57 -24.45
CA TYR A 682 -21.10 -21.81 -24.08
C TYR A 682 -21.98 -22.73 -23.23
N VAL A 683 -22.66 -22.18 -22.26
CA VAL A 683 -23.61 -22.93 -21.42
C VAL A 683 -24.77 -23.49 -22.25
N ARG A 684 -25.32 -22.70 -23.18
CA ARG A 684 -26.38 -23.17 -24.09
C ARG A 684 -25.93 -24.32 -25.00
N MET A 685 -24.69 -24.25 -25.49
CA MET A 685 -24.08 -25.31 -26.30
C MET A 685 -23.93 -26.62 -25.52
N ASN A 686 -23.46 -26.52 -24.28
CA ASN A 686 -23.26 -27.65 -23.40
C ASN A 686 -24.60 -28.26 -22.90
N LYS A 687 -25.63 -27.42 -22.71
CA LYS A 687 -26.97 -27.88 -22.43
C LYS A 687 -27.46 -28.86 -23.50
N LYS A 688 -27.27 -28.49 -24.77
CA LYS A 688 -27.65 -29.29 -25.91
C LYS A 688 -26.87 -30.61 -25.98
N LYS A 689 -25.58 -30.57 -25.61
CA LYS A 689 -24.70 -31.76 -25.60
C LYS A 689 -25.00 -32.70 -24.43
N ALA A 690 -25.43 -32.18 -23.29
CA ALA A 690 -25.79 -32.95 -22.10
C ALA A 690 -27.19 -33.62 -22.21
N GLU A 691 -28.14 -32.97 -22.90
CA GLU A 691 -29.44 -33.57 -23.23
C GLU A 691 -29.29 -34.84 -24.12
N GLU A 692 -28.19 -34.93 -24.87
CA GLU A 692 -27.85 -36.07 -25.73
C GLU A 692 -27.14 -37.21 -24.96
N THR A 693 -26.63 -37.02 -23.74
CA THR A 693 -25.70 -37.97 -23.11
C THR A 693 -26.14 -38.61 -21.77
N THR A 694 -27.03 -38.01 -20.96
CA THR A 694 -27.40 -38.62 -19.64
C THR A 694 -28.79 -38.19 -19.17
N SER A 695 -29.65 -39.14 -18.83
CA SER A 695 -30.96 -38.80 -18.27
C SER A 695 -30.83 -38.38 -16.79
N LYS A 696 -31.63 -37.39 -16.38
CA LYS A 696 -31.74 -36.89 -14.98
C LYS A 696 -31.87 -38.03 -13.95
N LYS A 697 -32.46 -39.13 -14.36
CA LYS A 697 -32.73 -40.33 -13.54
C LYS A 697 -31.46 -41.13 -13.28
N GLU A 698 -30.57 -41.26 -14.28
CA GLU A 698 -29.28 -41.93 -14.11
C GLU A 698 -28.33 -41.15 -13.22
N LEU A 699 -28.32 -39.82 -13.35
CA LEU A 699 -27.47 -38.97 -12.50
C LEU A 699 -27.86 -39.01 -11.02
N LEU A 700 -29.17 -38.97 -10.72
CA LEU A 700 -29.68 -39.12 -9.35
C LEU A 700 -29.33 -40.49 -8.77
N SER A 701 -29.46 -41.55 -9.56
CA SER A 701 -29.08 -42.92 -9.15
C SER A 701 -27.58 -42.99 -8.84
N ASN A 702 -26.72 -42.40 -9.67
CA ASN A 702 -25.27 -42.40 -9.48
C ASN A 702 -24.86 -41.67 -8.20
N ILE A 703 -25.52 -40.55 -7.84
CA ILE A 703 -25.25 -39.83 -6.61
C ILE A 703 -25.75 -40.60 -5.37
N GLU A 704 -26.91 -41.20 -5.46
CA GLU A 704 -27.46 -42.05 -4.37
C GLU A 704 -26.56 -43.25 -4.11
N ASP A 705 -26.12 -43.95 -5.18
CA ASP A 705 -25.19 -45.08 -5.10
C ASP A 705 -23.84 -44.67 -4.52
N TRP A 706 -23.35 -43.45 -4.88
CA TRP A 706 -22.12 -42.93 -4.34
C TRP A 706 -22.24 -42.65 -2.84
N LEU A 707 -23.33 -42.03 -2.37
CA LEU A 707 -23.60 -41.78 -0.95
C LEU A 707 -23.72 -43.08 -0.16
N ASP A 708 -24.38 -44.09 -0.72
CA ASP A 708 -24.52 -45.42 -0.08
C ASP A 708 -23.17 -46.10 0.06
N ASN A 709 -22.28 -45.98 -0.94
CA ASN A 709 -20.91 -46.50 -0.88
C ASN A 709 -19.99 -45.68 0.05
N HIS A 710 -20.39 -44.47 0.41
CA HIS A 710 -19.60 -43.58 1.31
C HIS A 710 -20.40 -43.17 2.56
N ALA A 711 -21.10 -44.12 3.16
CA ALA A 711 -22.00 -43.88 4.31
C ALA A 711 -21.32 -43.18 5.50
N GLU A 712 -20.01 -43.36 5.70
CA GLU A 712 -19.27 -42.66 6.75
C GLU A 712 -19.08 -41.18 6.42
N PHE A 713 -18.79 -40.85 5.15
CA PHE A 713 -18.72 -39.46 4.69
C PHE A 713 -20.06 -38.78 4.84
N GLU A 714 -21.15 -39.44 4.50
CA GLU A 714 -22.52 -38.94 4.65
C GLU A 714 -22.85 -38.65 6.14
N ARG A 715 -22.46 -39.53 7.06
CA ARG A 715 -22.59 -39.33 8.50
C ARG A 715 -21.79 -38.10 8.98
N GLN A 716 -20.62 -37.92 8.46
CA GLN A 716 -19.80 -36.74 8.80
C GLN A 716 -20.38 -35.46 8.19
N MET A 717 -21.00 -35.48 7.02
CA MET A 717 -21.74 -34.31 6.49
C MET A 717 -22.85 -33.89 7.46
N ALA A 718 -23.62 -34.84 7.99
CA ALA A 718 -24.68 -34.58 8.95
C ALA A 718 -24.12 -34.00 10.28
N ARG A 719 -23.05 -34.58 10.80
CA ARG A 719 -22.37 -34.11 12.01
C ARG A 719 -21.82 -32.69 11.84
N ILE A 720 -21.08 -32.43 10.79
CA ILE A 720 -20.47 -31.11 10.51
C ILE A 720 -21.55 -30.07 10.26
N SER A 721 -22.66 -30.42 9.62
CA SER A 721 -23.79 -29.51 9.47
C SER A 721 -24.36 -29.06 10.82
N ILE A 722 -24.44 -29.97 11.82
CA ILE A 722 -24.87 -29.64 13.17
C ILE A 722 -23.81 -28.81 13.92
N GLU A 723 -22.53 -29.17 13.78
CA GLU A 723 -21.41 -28.47 14.40
C GLU A 723 -21.31 -27.03 13.94
N ILE A 724 -21.44 -26.78 12.61
CA ILE A 724 -21.46 -25.41 12.06
C ILE A 724 -22.62 -24.59 12.64
N ASN A 725 -23.82 -25.17 12.69
CA ASN A 725 -24.97 -24.46 13.24
C ASN A 725 -24.82 -24.12 14.74
N ARG A 726 -24.00 -24.88 15.47
CA ARG A 726 -23.67 -24.65 16.87
C ARG A 726 -22.41 -23.83 17.09
N GLY A 727 -21.66 -23.49 16.04
CA GLY A 727 -20.41 -22.75 16.10
C GLY A 727 -19.25 -23.52 16.77
N ILE A 728 -19.24 -24.86 16.66
CA ILE A 728 -18.24 -25.74 17.29
C ILE A 728 -17.54 -26.63 16.24
N GLY A 729 -16.38 -27.15 16.59
CA GLY A 729 -15.63 -28.10 15.73
C GLY A 729 -14.72 -27.43 14.68
N PRO A 730 -14.03 -28.25 13.87
CA PRO A 730 -13.01 -27.79 12.92
C PRO A 730 -13.56 -26.91 11.78
N TYR A 731 -14.88 -26.90 11.59
CA TYR A 731 -15.58 -26.08 10.59
C TYR A 731 -16.43 -24.96 11.21
N ALA A 732 -16.22 -24.63 12.47
CA ALA A 732 -16.97 -23.60 13.20
C ALA A 732 -16.85 -22.19 12.61
N SER A 733 -15.81 -21.93 11.80
CA SER A 733 -15.63 -20.67 11.08
C SER A 733 -16.61 -20.46 9.91
N TYR A 734 -17.34 -21.49 9.50
CA TYR A 734 -18.33 -21.38 8.43
C TYR A 734 -19.72 -21.06 8.99
N SER A 735 -20.40 -20.09 8.38
CA SER A 735 -21.74 -19.67 8.82
C SER A 735 -22.85 -20.65 8.46
N THR A 736 -22.65 -21.49 7.43
CA THR A 736 -23.63 -22.46 6.95
C THR A 736 -22.95 -23.67 6.35
N PHE A 737 -23.66 -24.82 6.35
CA PHE A 737 -23.22 -26.01 5.62
C PHE A 737 -23.50 -25.84 4.13
N SER A 738 -22.46 -25.56 3.36
CA SER A 738 -22.52 -25.17 1.94
C SER A 738 -21.69 -26.11 1.04
N THR A 739 -21.80 -25.93 -0.26
CA THR A 739 -20.97 -26.64 -1.26
C THR A 739 -19.47 -26.48 -0.99
N TYR A 740 -19.05 -25.32 -0.51
CA TYR A 740 -17.65 -25.10 -0.15
C TYR A 740 -17.18 -26.00 1.02
N VAL A 741 -18.04 -26.21 2.02
CA VAL A 741 -17.72 -27.11 3.14
C VAL A 741 -17.65 -28.55 2.62
N VAL A 742 -18.58 -28.96 1.75
CA VAL A 742 -18.56 -30.29 1.14
C VAL A 742 -17.30 -30.51 0.31
N ARG A 743 -16.92 -29.54 -0.50
CA ARG A 743 -15.65 -29.58 -1.29
C ARG A 743 -14.43 -29.72 -0.41
N LYS A 744 -14.37 -28.98 0.69
CA LYS A 744 -13.29 -29.09 1.66
C LYS A 744 -13.27 -30.45 2.32
N MET A 745 -14.43 -31.00 2.69
CA MET A 745 -14.54 -32.34 3.26
C MET A 745 -14.07 -33.41 2.28
N LEU A 746 -14.49 -33.33 1.02
CA LEU A 746 -14.05 -34.26 -0.03
C LEU A 746 -12.52 -34.23 -0.16
N LYS A 747 -11.94 -33.05 -0.19
CA LYS A 747 -10.48 -32.86 -0.24
C LYS A 747 -9.77 -33.41 1.01
N ASP A 748 -10.28 -33.12 2.19
CA ASP A 748 -9.70 -33.58 3.46
C ASP A 748 -9.79 -35.12 3.60
N TRP A 749 -10.78 -35.74 2.97
CA TRP A 749 -10.96 -37.20 2.94
C TRP A 749 -10.34 -37.88 1.69
N GLY A 750 -9.75 -37.11 0.78
CA GLY A 750 -9.15 -37.65 -0.45
C GLY A 750 -10.17 -38.32 -1.39
N LEU A 751 -11.44 -37.90 -1.34
CA LEU A 751 -12.52 -38.46 -2.14
C LEU A 751 -12.71 -37.70 -3.46
N VAL A 752 -12.90 -38.42 -4.55
CA VAL A 752 -13.17 -37.88 -5.88
C VAL A 752 -14.59 -38.20 -6.27
N ILE A 753 -15.32 -37.25 -6.83
CA ILE A 753 -16.68 -37.43 -7.35
C ILE A 753 -16.71 -37.12 -8.85
N ASN A 754 -17.62 -37.75 -9.58
CA ASN A 754 -17.83 -37.54 -11.01
C ASN A 754 -19.10 -36.70 -11.31
N PHE A 755 -19.57 -35.97 -10.30
CA PHE A 755 -20.71 -35.05 -10.33
C PHE A 755 -20.37 -33.86 -9.42
N SER A 756 -21.13 -32.75 -9.46
CA SER A 756 -20.80 -31.57 -8.68
C SER A 756 -21.13 -31.71 -7.18
N GLU A 757 -20.38 -31.01 -6.31
CA GLU A 757 -20.64 -30.96 -4.86
C GLU A 757 -22.04 -30.40 -4.56
N ARG A 758 -22.60 -29.59 -5.46
CA ARG A 758 -23.93 -29.00 -5.32
C ARG A 758 -24.99 -30.04 -5.55
N GLN A 759 -24.83 -30.91 -6.57
CA GLN A 759 -25.67 -32.03 -6.80
C GLN A 759 -25.64 -33.03 -5.64
N LEU A 760 -24.42 -33.32 -5.14
CA LEU A 760 -24.22 -34.12 -3.93
C LEU A 760 -24.96 -33.52 -2.72
N LEU A 761 -24.75 -32.22 -2.46
CA LEU A 761 -25.39 -31.53 -1.36
C LEU A 761 -26.92 -31.47 -1.48
N LYS A 762 -27.45 -31.32 -2.71
CA LYS A 762 -28.89 -31.30 -2.96
C LYS A 762 -29.50 -32.67 -2.65
N VAL A 763 -28.94 -33.75 -3.21
CA VAL A 763 -29.40 -35.11 -2.96
C VAL A 763 -29.31 -35.51 -1.52
N TRP A 764 -28.20 -35.20 -0.87
CA TRP A 764 -28.00 -35.41 0.56
C TRP A 764 -29.06 -34.68 1.40
N LYS A 765 -29.33 -33.37 1.13
CA LYS A 765 -30.36 -32.60 1.86
C LYS A 765 -31.75 -33.18 1.71
N GLU A 766 -32.10 -33.78 0.55
CA GLU A 766 -33.36 -34.45 0.36
C GLU A 766 -33.42 -35.79 1.11
N ARG A 767 -32.30 -36.53 1.20
CA ARG A 767 -32.20 -37.76 1.99
C ARG A 767 -32.34 -37.44 3.49
N GLU A 768 -31.68 -36.39 4.00
CA GLU A 768 -31.76 -35.93 5.38
C GLU A 768 -33.18 -35.50 5.77
N LYS A 769 -33.94 -34.88 4.85
CA LYS A 769 -35.36 -34.55 5.10
C LYS A 769 -36.26 -35.79 5.27
N LYS A 770 -35.91 -36.88 4.60
CA LYS A 770 -36.63 -38.14 4.61
C LYS A 770 -36.21 -39.07 5.76
N ARG A 771 -35.08 -38.80 6.43
CA ARG A 771 -34.65 -39.60 7.59
C ARG A 771 -35.63 -39.47 8.75
N PRO A 772 -36.06 -40.58 9.40
CA PRO A 772 -36.85 -40.52 10.60
C PRO A 772 -36.04 -39.75 11.68
N LYS A 773 -36.67 -38.79 12.32
CA LYS A 773 -36.03 -38.08 13.44
C LYS A 773 -35.70 -39.12 14.50
N PRO A 774 -34.46 -39.16 15.05
CA PRO A 774 -34.14 -40.04 16.13
C PRO A 774 -35.06 -39.72 17.30
N GLU A 775 -35.63 -40.76 17.96
CA GLU A 775 -36.29 -40.60 19.24
C GLU A 775 -35.37 -39.84 20.20
N PRO A 776 -35.90 -38.98 21.07
CA PRO A 776 -35.07 -38.20 21.97
C PRO A 776 -34.18 -39.13 22.78
N THR A 777 -32.90 -39.11 22.53
CA THR A 777 -31.90 -39.82 23.34
C THR A 777 -32.04 -39.34 24.76
N ARG A 778 -32.07 -40.28 25.70
CA ARG A 778 -32.09 -40.08 27.16
C ARG A 778 -31.13 -38.96 27.55
N SER A 779 -31.50 -38.14 28.50
CA SER A 779 -30.68 -37.03 28.96
C SER A 779 -29.37 -37.53 29.57
N VAL A 780 -28.35 -36.69 29.58
CA VAL A 780 -27.04 -37.03 30.19
C VAL A 780 -27.23 -37.32 31.66
N GLU A 781 -28.27 -36.77 32.29
CA GLU A 781 -28.69 -37.00 33.68
C GLU A 781 -29.19 -38.44 33.87
N ASP A 782 -29.95 -38.99 32.93
CA ASP A 782 -30.45 -40.38 33.03
C ASP A 782 -29.28 -41.41 32.92
N VAL A 783 -28.27 -41.10 32.14
CA VAL A 783 -27.08 -41.95 32.02
C VAL A 783 -26.17 -41.87 33.25
N LEU A 784 -26.06 -40.67 33.87
CA LEU A 784 -25.29 -40.48 35.08
C LEU A 784 -25.94 -41.13 36.29
N GLN A 785 -27.27 -41.22 36.32
CA GLN A 785 -28.01 -41.87 37.38
C GLN A 785 -27.85 -43.41 37.33
N GLU A 786 -27.80 -44.01 36.13
CA GLU A 786 -27.49 -45.44 35.92
C GLU A 786 -26.03 -45.79 36.26
N MET A 787 -25.08 -44.84 36.19
CA MET A 787 -23.68 -45.02 36.53
C MET A 787 -23.30 -44.81 37.98
N GLY A 788 -24.27 -44.55 38.87
CA GLY A 788 -24.04 -44.59 40.31
C GLY A 788 -23.34 -43.37 40.93
N PHE A 789 -23.32 -42.22 40.28
CA PHE A 789 -22.84 -40.96 40.85
C PHE A 789 -24.01 -40.07 41.28
N ALA A 790 -24.62 -40.40 42.43
CA ALA A 790 -25.60 -39.56 43.10
C ALA A 790 -25.12 -39.23 44.50
N GLU A 791 -24.70 -38.02 44.78
CA GLU A 791 -24.86 -37.39 46.13
C GLU A 791 -25.42 -35.99 45.94
N SER A 792 -26.58 -35.88 46.30
CA SER A 792 -27.45 -35.07 47.15
C SER A 792 -27.00 -33.64 47.44
N SER A 793 -27.81 -32.72 46.99
CA SER A 793 -28.48 -31.67 47.83
C SER A 793 -29.38 -30.79 46.96
N THR A 794 -30.64 -30.96 47.06
CA THR A 794 -31.71 -30.06 46.58
C THR A 794 -32.01 -28.99 47.61
N PRO A 795 -32.17 -27.72 47.18
CA PRO A 795 -33.18 -26.82 47.79
C PRO A 795 -34.45 -26.79 46.93
N PRO A 796 -35.60 -26.40 47.50
CA PRO A 796 -36.92 -26.75 47.00
C PRO A 796 -37.34 -25.97 45.77
N ALA A 797 -38.13 -26.63 44.97
CA ALA A 797 -38.69 -26.18 43.71
C ALA A 797 -39.56 -24.91 43.89
N GLU A 798 -39.14 -23.81 43.23
CA GLU A 798 -40.08 -22.73 42.90
C GLU A 798 -40.88 -23.09 41.65
N VAL A 799 -42.18 -22.98 41.81
CA VAL A 799 -43.17 -23.20 40.73
C VAL A 799 -42.99 -22.09 39.68
N HIS A 800 -42.41 -22.43 38.54
CA HIS A 800 -42.40 -21.53 37.42
C HIS A 800 -43.76 -21.50 36.73
N THR A 801 -44.48 -20.41 36.92
CA THR A 801 -45.54 -19.99 36.00
C THR A 801 -44.93 -19.66 34.65
N PRO A 802 -45.56 -20.03 33.49
CA PRO A 802 -45.05 -19.71 32.18
C PRO A 802 -44.96 -18.19 32.02
N ALA A 803 -43.82 -17.72 31.56
CA ALA A 803 -43.58 -16.31 31.28
C ALA A 803 -44.62 -15.77 30.28
N PRO A 804 -45.17 -14.57 30.49
CA PRO A 804 -46.14 -13.99 29.58
C PRO A 804 -45.53 -13.83 28.18
N ALA A 805 -46.33 -14.09 27.15
CA ALA A 805 -45.97 -13.92 25.77
C ALA A 805 -45.46 -12.49 25.55
N ALA A 806 -44.31 -12.35 24.91
CA ALA A 806 -43.71 -11.04 24.68
C ALA A 806 -44.64 -10.19 23.81
N PRO A 807 -44.76 -8.88 24.05
CA PRO A 807 -45.72 -8.00 23.39
C PRO A 807 -45.46 -7.92 21.88
N ALA A 808 -46.53 -7.80 21.11
CA ALA A 808 -46.47 -7.50 19.69
C ALA A 808 -45.88 -6.10 19.50
N TYR A 809 -45.07 -5.91 18.46
CA TYR A 809 -44.34 -4.67 18.26
C TYR A 809 -44.37 -4.17 16.83
N ARG A 810 -44.26 -2.87 16.65
CA ARG A 810 -44.11 -2.21 15.35
C ARG A 810 -42.93 -1.23 15.35
N VAL A 811 -42.38 -0.98 14.20
CA VAL A 811 -41.28 0.01 14.02
C VAL A 811 -41.88 1.29 13.45
N ILE A 812 -41.62 2.40 14.12
CA ILE A 812 -42.11 3.71 13.70
C ILE A 812 -40.98 4.72 13.52
N ARG A 813 -41.18 5.73 12.72
CA ARG A 813 -40.26 6.87 12.59
C ARG A 813 -40.37 7.72 13.86
N SER A 814 -39.26 7.99 14.52
CA SER A 814 -39.19 8.85 15.68
C SER A 814 -39.13 10.31 15.28
N SER A 815 -40.15 11.09 15.55
CA SER A 815 -40.14 12.55 15.33
C SER A 815 -39.13 13.26 16.26
N ARG A 816 -38.87 12.67 17.45
CA ARG A 816 -37.94 13.23 18.43
C ARG A 816 -36.45 13.02 18.06
N LEU A 817 -36.14 11.91 17.41
CA LEU A 817 -34.73 11.54 17.07
C LEU A 817 -34.37 11.83 15.62
N SER A 818 -35.35 12.11 14.75
CA SER A 818 -35.10 12.42 13.34
C SER A 818 -34.83 13.92 13.15
N LYS A 819 -33.85 14.24 12.29
CA LYS A 819 -33.52 15.59 11.86
C LYS A 819 -33.72 15.72 10.33
N PRO A 820 -33.77 16.93 9.76
CA PRO A 820 -33.75 17.08 8.30
C PRO A 820 -32.56 16.35 7.71
N GLY A 821 -32.80 15.41 6.79
CA GLY A 821 -31.76 14.56 6.18
C GLY A 821 -31.35 13.31 6.96
N ASP A 822 -31.70 13.17 8.25
CA ASP A 822 -31.35 12.01 9.09
C ASP A 822 -32.59 11.42 9.78
N VAL A 823 -33.25 10.49 9.11
CA VAL A 823 -34.45 9.81 9.61
C VAL A 823 -34.06 8.68 10.57
N ARG A 824 -34.69 8.67 11.77
CA ARG A 824 -34.48 7.67 12.81
C ARG A 824 -35.73 6.89 13.13
N TYR A 825 -35.56 5.60 13.41
CA TYR A 825 -36.64 4.64 13.71
C TYR A 825 -36.50 4.09 15.12
N ILE A 826 -37.62 3.80 15.76
CA ILE A 826 -37.70 3.17 17.07
C ILE A 826 -38.70 2.04 17.03
N VAL A 827 -38.59 1.11 17.98
CA VAL A 827 -39.48 -0.02 18.15
C VAL A 827 -40.44 0.33 19.27
N VAL A 828 -41.71 0.21 19.02
CA VAL A 828 -42.79 0.48 20.01
C VAL A 828 -43.70 -0.72 20.13
N GLU A 829 -44.33 -0.86 21.28
CA GLU A 829 -45.40 -1.83 21.51
C GLU A 829 -46.63 -1.50 20.66
N GLU A 830 -47.24 -2.53 20.07
CA GLU A 830 -48.30 -2.32 19.07
C GLU A 830 -49.57 -1.70 19.69
N GLU A 831 -49.94 -2.10 20.88
CA GLU A 831 -51.14 -1.64 21.55
C GLU A 831 -50.96 -0.35 22.33
N SER A 832 -49.90 -0.20 23.12
CA SER A 832 -49.68 0.95 24.00
C SER A 832 -48.86 2.07 23.38
N SER A 833 -48.14 1.78 22.26
CA SER A 833 -47.18 2.68 21.64
C SER A 833 -46.00 3.08 22.55
N ASN A 834 -45.78 2.34 23.64
CA ASN A 834 -44.62 2.52 24.50
C ASN A 834 -43.34 2.14 23.75
N VAL A 835 -42.27 2.89 23.98
CA VAL A 835 -40.97 2.60 23.34
C VAL A 835 -40.36 1.35 23.95
N LEU A 836 -40.23 0.31 23.17
CA LEU A 836 -39.57 -0.94 23.53
C LEU A 836 -38.08 -0.90 23.29
N ASP A 837 -37.64 -0.22 22.21
CA ASP A 837 -36.22 -0.08 21.88
C ASP A 837 -36.01 1.18 21.01
N ASP A 838 -35.13 2.04 21.44
CA ASP A 838 -34.70 3.25 20.74
C ASP A 838 -33.19 3.27 20.43
N ALA A 839 -32.55 2.12 20.42
CA ALA A 839 -31.09 1.98 20.22
C ALA A 839 -30.29 2.85 21.22
N ASN A 840 -30.65 2.78 22.51
CA ASN A 840 -30.05 3.56 23.60
C ASN A 840 -30.17 5.10 23.44
N GLY A 841 -31.27 5.55 22.83
CA GLY A 841 -31.54 6.98 22.61
C GLY A 841 -31.05 7.54 21.28
N TYR A 842 -30.44 6.74 20.43
CA TYR A 842 -29.89 7.19 19.10
C TYR A 842 -30.87 6.94 17.94
N GLY A 843 -31.82 6.02 18.11
CA GLY A 843 -32.69 5.54 17.02
C GLY A 843 -31.95 4.75 15.95
N TYR A 844 -32.68 3.90 15.25
CA TYR A 844 -32.13 3.11 14.14
C TYR A 844 -32.14 3.89 12.82
N LYS A 845 -31.12 3.71 11.98
CA LYS A 845 -31.02 4.39 10.67
C LYS A 845 -32.01 3.87 9.61
N SER A 846 -32.62 2.69 9.82
CA SER A 846 -33.65 2.14 8.94
C SER A 846 -34.64 1.27 9.71
N MET A 847 -35.85 1.06 9.17
CA MET A 847 -36.84 0.15 9.73
C MET A 847 -36.30 -1.27 9.85
N GLN A 848 -35.53 -1.72 8.85
CA GLN A 848 -34.93 -3.05 8.80
C GLN A 848 -33.86 -3.24 9.91
N ALA A 849 -33.08 -2.21 10.19
CA ALA A 849 -32.10 -2.21 11.28
C ALA A 849 -32.80 -2.27 12.65
N ALA A 850 -33.92 -1.57 12.81
CA ALA A 850 -34.74 -1.61 14.04
C ALA A 850 -35.33 -3.01 14.28
N HIS A 851 -35.91 -3.64 13.27
CA HIS A 851 -36.43 -5.00 13.36
C HIS A 851 -35.31 -6.00 13.72
N LYS A 852 -34.16 -5.95 13.03
CA LYS A 852 -33.03 -6.85 13.31
C LYS A 852 -32.43 -6.65 14.70
N GLY A 853 -32.24 -5.39 15.11
CA GLY A 853 -31.66 -5.05 16.40
C GLY A 853 -32.57 -5.49 17.59
N TYR A 854 -33.87 -5.22 17.48
CA TYR A 854 -34.81 -5.62 18.48
C TYR A 854 -34.99 -7.14 18.56
N ALA A 855 -35.09 -7.84 17.41
CA ALA A 855 -35.15 -9.28 17.37
C ALA A 855 -33.92 -9.96 18.01
N TYR A 856 -32.72 -9.38 17.79
CA TYR A 856 -31.48 -9.85 18.42
C TYR A 856 -31.50 -9.67 19.95
N LYS A 857 -31.85 -8.48 20.42
CA LYS A 857 -31.98 -8.20 21.87
C LYS A 857 -33.00 -9.12 22.53
N ARG A 858 -34.13 -9.36 21.86
CA ARG A 858 -35.19 -10.25 22.35
C ARG A 858 -34.74 -11.71 22.50
N ARG A 859 -33.89 -12.19 21.58
CA ARG A 859 -33.34 -13.56 21.65
C ARG A 859 -32.26 -13.73 22.72
N ASN A 860 -31.55 -12.66 23.06
CA ASN A 860 -30.40 -12.71 23.96
C ASN A 860 -30.68 -12.15 25.36
N GLY A 861 -31.96 -12.05 25.78
CA GLY A 861 -32.36 -11.69 27.15
C GLY A 861 -32.03 -10.24 27.55
N GLY A 862 -31.90 -9.33 26.56
CA GLY A 862 -31.59 -7.92 26.82
C GLY A 862 -32.71 -7.17 27.53
N ASN A 863 -32.37 -6.20 28.37
CA ASN A 863 -33.27 -5.40 29.14
C ASN A 863 -34.12 -4.49 28.26
N PHE A 864 -35.43 -4.62 28.23
CA PHE A 864 -36.35 -3.95 27.31
C PHE A 864 -36.93 -2.63 27.86
N SER A 865 -36.54 -2.20 29.06
CA SER A 865 -37.06 -0.97 29.65
C SER A 865 -36.21 0.23 29.34
N ALA A 866 -36.74 1.18 28.55
CA ALA A 866 -36.18 2.51 28.39
C ALA A 866 -36.33 3.28 29.72
N GLN A 867 -35.26 3.39 30.51
CA GLN A 867 -35.26 4.36 31.60
C GLN A 867 -35.04 5.77 31.02
N PRO A 868 -35.83 6.76 31.42
CA PRO A 868 -35.64 8.15 30.98
C PRO A 868 -34.34 8.67 31.61
N LYS A 869 -33.28 8.87 30.78
CA LYS A 869 -32.09 9.59 31.21
C LYS A 869 -32.39 11.07 31.28
N LYS A 870 -32.07 11.66 32.44
CA LYS A 870 -32.04 13.10 32.68
C LYS A 870 -31.22 13.80 31.60
N GLU A 871 -31.76 14.89 31.09
CA GLU A 871 -31.04 15.79 30.15
C GLU A 871 -29.69 16.20 30.73
N LYS A 872 -28.64 15.80 30.08
CA LYS A 872 -27.34 16.45 30.13
C LYS A 872 -27.15 17.24 28.87
N ALA A 873 -26.67 18.47 29.02
CA ALA A 873 -26.30 19.36 27.95
C ALA A 873 -25.41 18.67 26.89
N PRO A 874 -25.42 19.10 25.63
CA PRO A 874 -24.72 18.44 24.55
C PRO A 874 -23.21 18.54 24.77
N ASN A 875 -22.64 17.50 25.33
CA ASN A 875 -21.22 17.25 25.18
C ASN A 875 -21.04 16.65 23.78
N LEU A 876 -20.40 17.38 22.91
CA LEU A 876 -19.81 16.90 21.70
C LEU A 876 -18.74 15.84 22.09
N THR A 877 -19.14 14.59 22.14
CA THR A 877 -18.22 13.47 22.14
C THR A 877 -18.03 13.09 20.67
N LEU A 878 -17.00 13.62 20.07
CA LEU A 878 -16.33 13.01 18.95
C LEU A 878 -15.87 11.61 19.44
N GLN A 879 -16.55 10.55 19.01
CA GLN A 879 -15.96 9.22 19.06
C GLN A 879 -14.79 9.23 18.07
N GLY A 880 -13.57 9.22 18.65
CA GLY A 880 -12.35 9.09 17.89
C GLY A 880 -12.27 7.69 17.30
N GLU A 881 -12.60 7.56 16.03
CA GLU A 881 -11.95 6.58 15.20
C GLU A 881 -10.55 7.14 14.91
N GLN A 882 -9.55 6.39 15.31
CA GLN A 882 -8.16 6.65 15.00
C GLN A 882 -8.00 6.74 13.49
N LEU A 883 -7.86 7.95 12.99
CA LEU A 883 -7.16 8.16 11.72
C LEU A 883 -5.68 7.83 12.01
N THR A 884 -5.29 6.61 11.71
CA THR A 884 -3.88 6.27 11.63
C THR A 884 -3.32 7.00 10.43
N PHE A 885 -2.83 8.21 10.64
CA PHE A 885 -1.84 8.76 9.74
C PHE A 885 -0.62 7.85 9.84
N GLY A 886 -0.30 7.13 8.77
CA GLY A 886 0.95 6.44 8.60
C GLY A 886 2.09 7.44 8.59
N GLY A 887 2.46 7.90 9.76
CA GLY A 887 3.57 8.80 9.99
C GLY A 887 4.49 8.13 11.00
N VAL A 888 5.24 7.17 10.54
CA VAL A 888 6.47 6.77 11.20
C VAL A 888 7.58 6.77 10.16
#